data_ee915166fca6d99149941fb082f335c4
#
_entry.id   ee915166fca6d99149941fb082f335c4
#
_cell.length_a   1.000
_cell.length_b   1.000
_cell.length_c   1.000
_cell.angle_alpha   90.00
_cell.angle_beta   90.00
_cell.angle_gamma   90.00
#
_symmetry.space_group_name_H-M   'P 1'
#
loop_
_entity.id
_entity.type
_entity.pdbx_description
1 polymer ?
#
loop_
_entity_poly.entity_id
_entity_poly.type
_entity_poly.pdbx_seq_one_letter_code
_entity_poly.pdbx_strand_id
1 'polypeptide(L)'
;MSSEKTTVKGACPQDCPDTCAFIYTVENGRLIDVKGDPEHPVTQGRLCTKLNDFAKHHYNPNRVIYPMKRVGPKGSGEFERISWAEALGEIKSRWTRIIDEFGSAAIMPCSYLGQEGVLNGLTVGDAFFNRLGSTVAEKTFCGVGRDVGAHLTIGGSTGVDPESLVHSRYLILWAVNTLSTGNHQWPFIAEAKRRGAKIVSIDPLRSKTAAQADWHIPIKPGTDAALALGMMNVIISEGLYDRDYVERYTAGFDELAARAAEYPVERVSSITGIPVEDILTLSREYATQAPAVIRLGVAIERSRNGGQAARAILCLPALVGAWRHVGGGYIGITMGAFALKWDAMCRPDWIKEGSRVFNLNNLGKVLLETSEPPIKSMMVYNINPVVQAPDQERIKKGLLREDLFLVVSELFITDTARYADILLPSTMQAEQTDLMFSWGHFYWTYNNKAIEAPGEAVPNSQLFRLLAETMGFDEPEWRRTDEEMIRDFIDWNSPLMEGITFEALKESGYMKAAVGDKDVRTPHAEGNFPTPSGKCEFKSSEAANGNFVPPPFRSGYEAFQDGGYIDPLPSYNAPFESQHSTPEIASKYPLNIISPKAHGFLNSQYANEIKQQKREGVPVLIMHPDDAQSRGIVNGDTVKVSNDRGAFVGSAVVSADTMKGVVASFLGHWSADSKSKSAVNSISSDRVANMGRAPTFNDNLVEVAKIDNDAIVALAANSRQPAPLEHA
;
A
#
# COMPACT_ATOMS: atom_id res chain seq x y z
N MET A 1 4.91 27.45 -39.73
CA MET A 1 5.47 27.71 -38.39
C MET A 1 6.00 26.40 -37.89
N SER A 2 7.30 26.30 -37.56
CA SER A 2 7.83 25.09 -36.91
C SER A 2 7.13 24.92 -35.57
N SER A 3 6.56 23.75 -35.31
CA SER A 3 5.98 23.45 -34.01
C SER A 3 7.06 23.53 -32.94
N GLU A 4 6.84 24.33 -31.90
CA GLU A 4 7.78 24.42 -30.78
C GLU A 4 7.64 23.17 -29.92
N LYS A 5 8.66 22.31 -29.97
CA LYS A 5 8.77 21.11 -29.14
C LYS A 5 9.72 21.37 -27.99
N THR A 6 9.24 21.12 -26.77
CA THR A 6 10.03 21.22 -25.55
C THR A 6 9.99 19.91 -24.77
N THR A 7 11.00 19.67 -23.95
CA THR A 7 11.05 18.53 -23.02
C THR A 7 11.09 19.04 -21.59
N VAL A 8 10.36 18.35 -20.69
CA VAL A 8 10.28 18.69 -19.27
C VAL A 8 10.54 17.43 -18.44
N LYS A 9 11.38 17.54 -17.42
CA LYS A 9 11.62 16.44 -16.47
C LYS A 9 10.43 16.30 -15.53
N GLY A 10 10.04 15.06 -15.26
CA GLY A 10 8.91 14.73 -14.38
C GLY A 10 9.07 13.42 -13.65
N ALA A 11 8.02 13.01 -12.97
CA ALA A 11 8.01 11.83 -12.12
C ALA A 11 6.70 11.05 -12.24
N CYS A 12 6.77 9.72 -12.07
CA CYS A 12 5.60 8.86 -11.96
C CYS A 12 4.93 9.04 -10.59
N PRO A 13 3.63 9.37 -10.54
CA PRO A 13 2.93 9.62 -9.27
C PRO A 13 2.40 8.37 -8.59
N GLN A 14 2.62 7.21 -9.15
CA GLN A 14 1.89 5.99 -8.79
C GLN A 14 2.36 5.38 -7.47
N ASP A 15 1.44 4.74 -6.73
CA ASP A 15 1.72 3.89 -5.56
C ASP A 15 2.56 2.66 -5.97
N CYS A 16 3.85 2.92 -6.20
CA CYS A 16 4.81 1.96 -6.75
C CYS A 16 6.22 2.26 -6.24
N PRO A 17 7.00 1.23 -5.84
CA PRO A 17 8.36 1.43 -5.33
C PRO A 17 9.34 2.04 -6.33
N ASP A 18 8.99 2.08 -7.61
CA ASP A 18 9.93 2.48 -8.67
C ASP A 18 10.03 3.99 -8.88
N THR A 19 9.01 4.76 -8.59
CA THR A 19 8.95 6.23 -8.75
C THR A 19 9.72 6.70 -9.99
N CYS A 20 9.29 6.23 -11.18
CA CYS A 20 10.04 6.38 -12.43
C CYS A 20 10.24 7.85 -12.79
N ALA A 21 11.47 8.24 -13.15
CA ALA A 21 11.74 9.54 -13.71
C ALA A 21 11.20 9.63 -15.15
N PHE A 22 10.50 10.72 -15.47
CA PHE A 22 9.87 10.97 -16.75
C PHE A 22 10.58 12.05 -17.56
N ILE A 23 10.46 11.93 -18.88
CA ILE A 23 10.67 13.02 -19.84
C ILE A 23 9.33 13.24 -20.55
N TYR A 24 8.69 14.35 -20.25
CA TYR A 24 7.50 14.82 -20.96
C TYR A 24 7.94 15.49 -22.26
N THR A 25 7.25 15.21 -23.36
CA THR A 25 7.41 15.94 -24.62
C THR A 25 6.14 16.77 -24.85
N VAL A 26 6.31 18.07 -24.91
CA VAL A 26 5.22 19.03 -25.10
C VAL A 26 5.38 19.71 -26.48
N GLU A 27 4.29 19.82 -27.22
CA GLU A 27 4.22 20.50 -28.49
C GLU A 27 3.03 21.46 -28.52
N ASN A 28 3.30 22.74 -28.70
CA ASN A 28 2.27 23.80 -28.66
C ASN A 28 1.40 23.75 -27.38
N GLY A 29 2.03 23.55 -26.21
CA GLY A 29 1.34 23.46 -24.91
C GLY A 29 0.59 22.15 -24.66
N ARG A 30 0.69 21.15 -25.57
CA ARG A 30 0.04 19.87 -25.46
C ARG A 30 1.05 18.75 -25.17
N LEU A 31 0.78 17.94 -24.18
CA LEU A 31 1.56 16.72 -23.88
C LEU A 31 1.35 15.69 -25.01
N ILE A 32 2.41 15.37 -25.75
CA ILE A 32 2.32 14.45 -26.88
C ILE A 32 2.96 13.09 -26.59
N ASP A 33 3.92 13.03 -25.66
CA ASP A 33 4.61 11.80 -25.31
C ASP A 33 5.15 11.84 -23.87
N VAL A 34 5.25 10.68 -23.25
CA VAL A 34 5.89 10.47 -21.93
C VAL A 34 6.81 9.26 -22.02
N LYS A 35 8.09 9.49 -21.78
CA LYS A 35 9.13 8.45 -21.75
C LYS A 35 9.79 8.40 -20.38
N GLY A 36 10.34 7.23 -20.05
CA GLY A 36 11.27 7.12 -18.93
C GLY A 36 12.58 7.82 -19.25
N ASP A 37 13.22 8.38 -18.22
CA ASP A 37 14.54 8.98 -18.35
C ASP A 37 15.61 7.88 -18.46
N PRO A 38 16.34 7.77 -19.58
CA PRO A 38 17.33 6.70 -19.77
C PRO A 38 18.56 6.85 -18.87
N GLU A 39 18.81 8.04 -18.34
CA GLU A 39 19.94 8.32 -17.46
C GLU A 39 19.65 7.97 -15.99
N HIS A 40 18.38 7.72 -15.62
CA HIS A 40 18.05 7.35 -14.25
C HIS A 40 18.62 5.95 -13.91
N PRO A 41 19.49 5.81 -12.89
CA PRO A 41 20.26 4.59 -12.66
C PRO A 41 19.41 3.33 -12.40
N VAL A 42 18.25 3.48 -11.74
CA VAL A 42 17.37 2.35 -11.41
C VAL A 42 16.36 2.07 -12.53
N THR A 43 15.68 3.11 -13.03
CA THR A 43 14.58 2.91 -14.00
C THR A 43 15.04 2.84 -15.46
N GLN A 44 16.22 3.38 -15.79
CA GLN A 44 16.93 3.18 -17.05
C GLN A 44 16.06 3.41 -18.30
N GLY A 45 15.24 4.43 -18.29
CA GLY A 45 14.34 4.77 -19.40
C GLY A 45 13.16 3.84 -19.63
N ARG A 46 12.99 2.82 -18.78
CA ARG A 46 11.86 1.89 -18.90
C ARG A 46 10.64 2.41 -18.20
N LEU A 47 9.46 2.13 -18.74
CA LEU A 47 8.18 2.37 -18.10
C LEU A 47 7.37 1.08 -18.05
N CYS A 48 6.60 0.90 -16.99
CA CYS A 48 5.74 -0.26 -16.90
C CYS A 48 4.54 -0.17 -17.87
N THR A 49 3.90 -1.29 -18.12
CA THR A 49 2.78 -1.36 -19.06
C THR A 49 1.53 -0.60 -18.65
N LYS A 50 1.41 -0.21 -17.36
CA LYS A 50 0.32 0.64 -16.86
C LYS A 50 0.40 2.06 -17.44
N LEU A 51 1.62 2.54 -17.72
CA LEU A 51 1.88 3.86 -18.30
C LEU A 51 1.81 3.91 -19.83
N ASN A 52 1.48 2.79 -20.49
CA ASN A 52 1.24 2.80 -21.91
C ASN A 52 0.09 3.77 -22.24
N ASP A 53 0.34 4.70 -23.17
CA ASP A 53 -0.59 5.75 -23.55
C ASP A 53 -0.86 6.81 -22.44
N PHE A 54 0.06 6.98 -21.46
CA PHE A 54 -0.12 7.91 -20.35
C PHE A 54 -0.37 9.35 -20.81
N ALA A 55 0.27 9.81 -21.88
CA ALA A 55 -0.03 11.12 -22.48
C ALA A 55 -1.48 11.24 -22.96
N LYS A 56 -2.06 10.16 -23.53
CA LYS A 56 -3.47 10.14 -23.95
C LYS A 56 -4.44 10.12 -22.78
N HIS A 57 -4.04 9.51 -21.65
CA HIS A 57 -4.83 9.46 -20.44
C HIS A 57 -5.15 10.87 -19.91
N HIS A 58 -4.22 11.84 -20.07
CA HIS A 58 -4.44 13.26 -19.74
C HIS A 58 -5.62 13.86 -20.50
N TYR A 59 -5.91 13.36 -21.69
CA TYR A 59 -6.97 13.86 -22.58
C TYR A 59 -8.15 12.91 -22.68
N ASN A 60 -8.33 12.01 -21.72
CA ASN A 60 -9.46 11.11 -21.66
C ASN A 60 -10.77 11.93 -21.59
N PRO A 61 -11.76 11.74 -22.51
CA PRO A 61 -12.97 12.56 -22.55
C PRO A 61 -13.87 12.40 -21.32
N ASN A 62 -13.66 11.34 -20.53
CA ASN A 62 -14.44 11.09 -19.32
C ASN A 62 -13.82 11.76 -18.07
N ARG A 63 -12.78 12.56 -18.21
CA ARG A 63 -12.22 13.31 -17.07
C ARG A 63 -13.21 14.30 -16.51
N VAL A 64 -13.24 14.39 -15.19
CA VAL A 64 -13.88 15.47 -14.43
C VAL A 64 -12.97 16.70 -14.56
N ILE A 65 -13.40 17.72 -15.29
CA ILE A 65 -12.62 18.92 -15.56
C ILE A 65 -13.32 20.22 -15.10
N TYR A 66 -14.48 20.10 -14.49
CA TYR A 66 -15.24 21.19 -13.89
C TYR A 66 -15.84 20.72 -12.56
N PRO A 67 -16.08 21.63 -11.58
CA PRO A 67 -16.88 21.30 -10.42
C PRO A 67 -18.28 20.85 -10.81
N MET A 68 -18.81 19.84 -10.11
CA MET A 68 -20.09 19.25 -10.42
C MET A 68 -20.90 19.01 -9.15
N LYS A 69 -22.22 19.10 -9.26
CA LYS A 69 -23.18 18.84 -8.19
C LYS A 69 -24.09 17.69 -8.57
N ARG A 70 -24.40 16.83 -7.62
CA ARG A 70 -25.32 15.72 -7.78
C ARG A 70 -26.74 16.19 -8.10
N VAL A 71 -27.38 15.58 -9.10
CA VAL A 71 -28.79 15.82 -9.48
C VAL A 71 -29.65 14.57 -9.36
N GLY A 72 -29.05 13.37 -9.35
CA GLY A 72 -29.74 12.09 -9.19
C GLY A 72 -29.68 11.54 -7.76
N PRO A 73 -30.23 10.33 -7.53
CA PRO A 73 -30.08 9.61 -6.28
C PRO A 73 -28.59 9.34 -5.95
N LYS A 74 -28.23 9.25 -4.67
CA LYS A 74 -26.86 8.86 -4.28
C LYS A 74 -26.49 7.53 -4.92
N GLY A 75 -25.27 7.47 -5.48
CA GLY A 75 -24.75 6.29 -6.16
C GLY A 75 -25.13 6.19 -7.66
N SER A 76 -25.99 7.07 -8.19
CA SER A 76 -26.31 7.08 -9.63
C SER A 76 -25.14 7.55 -10.50
N GLY A 77 -24.33 8.48 -9.97
CA GLY A 77 -23.27 9.15 -10.74
C GLY A 77 -23.80 10.19 -11.71
N GLU A 78 -24.98 10.75 -11.43
CA GLU A 78 -25.62 11.80 -12.24
C GLU A 78 -25.30 13.17 -11.67
N PHE A 79 -24.63 14.00 -12.47
CA PHE A 79 -24.13 15.31 -12.06
C PHE A 79 -24.44 16.39 -13.08
N GLU A 80 -24.59 17.62 -12.59
CA GLU A 80 -24.57 18.84 -13.41
C GLU A 80 -23.34 19.68 -13.09
N ARG A 81 -22.83 20.42 -14.08
CA ARG A 81 -21.72 21.35 -13.88
C ARG A 81 -22.20 22.56 -13.07
N ILE A 82 -21.35 22.95 -12.10
CA ILE A 82 -21.46 24.21 -11.34
C ILE A 82 -20.14 24.99 -11.40
N SER A 83 -20.13 26.22 -10.90
CA SER A 83 -18.91 26.99 -10.75
C SER A 83 -18.16 26.63 -9.46
N TRP A 84 -16.87 26.99 -9.39
CA TRP A 84 -16.09 26.89 -8.13
C TRP A 84 -16.72 27.72 -7.00
N ALA A 85 -17.27 28.90 -7.29
CA ALA A 85 -17.92 29.76 -6.29
C ALA A 85 -19.15 29.06 -5.68
N GLU A 86 -19.97 28.39 -6.52
CA GLU A 86 -21.14 27.60 -6.05
C GLU A 86 -20.69 26.39 -5.24
N ALA A 87 -19.67 25.65 -5.71
CA ALA A 87 -19.17 24.46 -5.01
C ALA A 87 -18.60 24.83 -3.61
N LEU A 88 -17.71 25.81 -3.55
CA LEU A 88 -17.10 26.28 -2.31
C LEU A 88 -18.13 26.93 -1.36
N GLY A 89 -19.08 27.67 -1.92
CA GLY A 89 -20.18 28.26 -1.15
C GLY A 89 -21.08 27.20 -0.51
N GLU A 90 -21.40 26.13 -1.21
CA GLU A 90 -22.18 25.02 -0.65
C GLU A 90 -21.38 24.25 0.38
N ILE A 91 -20.10 23.96 0.14
CA ILE A 91 -19.22 23.30 1.12
C ILE A 91 -19.14 24.13 2.41
N LYS A 92 -18.89 25.45 2.30
CA LYS A 92 -18.86 26.36 3.46
C LYS A 92 -20.16 26.31 4.23
N SER A 93 -21.29 26.49 3.54
CA SER A 93 -22.62 26.52 4.17
C SER A 93 -22.93 25.22 4.91
N ARG A 94 -22.66 24.07 4.27
CA ARG A 94 -22.90 22.75 4.85
C ARG A 94 -21.97 22.46 6.04
N TRP A 95 -20.67 22.73 5.89
CA TRP A 95 -19.70 22.48 6.96
C TRP A 95 -19.92 23.41 8.16
N THR A 96 -20.21 24.71 7.94
CA THR A 96 -20.54 25.64 9.03
C THR A 96 -21.74 25.12 9.84
N ARG A 97 -22.84 24.73 9.16
CA ARG A 97 -24.01 24.17 9.83
C ARG A 97 -23.69 22.89 10.58
N ILE A 98 -22.91 21.97 10.01
CA ILE A 98 -22.49 20.72 10.66
C ILE A 98 -21.64 21.04 11.90
N ILE A 99 -20.73 22.00 11.83
CA ILE A 99 -19.88 22.42 12.95
C ILE A 99 -20.72 23.03 14.06
N ASP A 100 -21.69 23.88 13.72
CA ASP A 100 -22.58 24.53 14.69
C ASP A 100 -23.50 23.52 15.41
N GLU A 101 -23.98 22.49 14.70
CA GLU A 101 -24.95 21.52 15.23
C GLU A 101 -24.26 20.33 15.93
N PHE A 102 -23.15 19.82 15.38
CA PHE A 102 -22.51 18.56 15.81
C PHE A 102 -21.06 18.74 16.27
N GLY A 103 -20.45 19.89 16.01
CA GLY A 103 -19.02 20.10 16.19
C GLY A 103 -18.19 19.63 14.98
N SER A 104 -16.94 20.12 14.88
CA SER A 104 -16.05 19.83 13.75
C SER A 104 -15.67 18.34 13.62
N ALA A 105 -15.74 17.57 14.72
CA ALA A 105 -15.51 16.12 14.70
C ALA A 105 -16.57 15.32 13.91
N ALA A 106 -17.69 15.94 13.51
CA ALA A 106 -18.65 15.35 12.58
C ALA A 106 -18.22 15.41 11.11
N ILE A 107 -17.11 16.08 10.83
CA ILE A 107 -16.46 16.13 9.52
C ILE A 107 -15.21 15.24 9.55
N MET A 108 -14.97 14.46 8.49
CA MET A 108 -13.81 13.59 8.42
C MET A 108 -13.15 13.62 7.03
N PRO A 109 -11.80 13.59 6.95
CA PRO A 109 -11.10 13.31 5.71
C PRO A 109 -11.07 11.81 5.42
N CYS A 110 -11.04 11.46 4.13
CA CYS A 110 -10.73 10.12 3.66
C CYS A 110 -9.74 10.24 2.52
N SER A 111 -8.45 9.97 2.78
CA SER A 111 -7.40 10.06 1.78
C SER A 111 -6.32 9.02 2.02
N TYR A 112 -5.69 8.58 0.92
CA TYR A 112 -4.54 7.72 0.98
C TYR A 112 -3.65 7.92 -0.26
N LEU A 113 -2.81 6.93 -0.61
CA LEU A 113 -1.79 6.98 -1.65
C LEU A 113 -2.36 6.74 -3.07
N GLY A 114 -3.38 7.48 -3.49
CA GLY A 114 -3.84 7.50 -4.89
C GLY A 114 -2.80 8.09 -5.83
N GLN A 115 -2.04 9.07 -5.32
CA GLN A 115 -0.77 9.51 -5.87
C GLN A 115 0.22 9.70 -4.72
N GLU A 116 1.52 9.55 -5.00
CA GLU A 116 2.60 9.59 -3.99
C GLU A 116 3.39 10.90 -3.98
N GLY A 117 2.87 11.96 -4.57
CA GLY A 117 3.45 13.28 -4.43
C GLY A 117 3.45 13.74 -2.98
N VAL A 118 4.58 14.24 -2.51
CA VAL A 118 4.74 14.73 -1.13
C VAL A 118 3.74 15.85 -0.85
N LEU A 119 3.57 16.75 -1.80
CA LEU A 119 2.67 17.88 -1.67
C LEU A 119 1.22 17.48 -1.95
N ASN A 120 0.91 17.00 -3.15
CA ASN A 120 -0.48 16.80 -3.59
C ASN A 120 -1.06 15.44 -3.18
N GLY A 121 -0.21 14.47 -2.82
CA GLY A 121 -0.63 13.12 -2.45
C GLY A 121 -0.73 12.90 -0.95
N LEU A 122 0.30 13.27 -0.21
CA LEU A 122 0.49 12.78 1.15
C LEU A 122 0.02 13.73 2.25
N THR A 123 0.09 15.06 2.07
CA THR A 123 0.22 15.94 3.24
C THR A 123 -0.73 17.12 3.34
N VAL A 124 -0.95 17.87 2.27
CA VAL A 124 -1.62 19.17 2.35
C VAL A 124 -3.03 19.11 2.95
N GLY A 125 -3.76 18.06 2.71
CA GLY A 125 -5.09 17.87 3.27
C GLY A 125 -5.07 17.59 4.77
N ASP A 126 -4.05 16.91 5.29
CA ASP A 126 -3.96 16.63 6.73
C ASP A 126 -3.85 17.92 7.55
N ALA A 127 -2.98 18.86 7.12
CA ALA A 127 -2.86 20.16 7.75
C ALA A 127 -4.21 20.92 7.80
N PHE A 128 -4.95 20.90 6.69
CA PHE A 128 -6.27 21.56 6.61
C PHE A 128 -7.27 20.94 7.60
N PHE A 129 -7.40 19.62 7.63
CA PHE A 129 -8.36 18.97 8.50
C PHE A 129 -7.96 19.03 9.98
N ASN A 130 -6.65 19.03 10.29
CA ASN A 130 -6.15 19.26 11.63
C ASN A 130 -6.52 20.67 12.12
N ARG A 131 -6.35 21.69 11.25
CA ARG A 131 -6.74 23.08 11.55
C ARG A 131 -8.26 23.24 11.72
N LEU A 132 -9.06 22.53 10.92
CA LEU A 132 -10.52 22.53 11.04
C LEU A 132 -10.96 21.91 12.36
N GLY A 133 -10.16 21.03 12.95
CA GLY A 133 -10.49 20.26 14.15
C GLY A 133 -11.44 19.11 13.85
N SER A 134 -11.33 18.54 12.67
CA SER A 134 -12.11 17.38 12.23
C SER A 134 -11.72 16.09 12.96
N THR A 135 -12.49 15.03 12.77
CA THR A 135 -12.04 13.67 13.12
C THR A 135 -10.74 13.35 12.37
N VAL A 136 -9.76 12.79 13.07
CA VAL A 136 -8.44 12.42 12.51
C VAL A 136 -8.52 11.04 11.87
N ALA A 137 -8.02 10.91 10.65
CA ALA A 137 -7.98 9.64 9.94
C ALA A 137 -6.61 8.96 10.06
N GLU A 138 -6.57 7.80 10.70
CA GLU A 138 -5.39 6.94 10.77
C GLU A 138 -5.23 6.17 9.46
N LYS A 139 -4.16 6.42 8.74
CA LYS A 139 -3.92 5.95 7.37
C LYS A 139 -2.98 4.73 7.37
N THR A 140 -3.51 3.53 7.50
CA THR A 140 -2.71 2.29 7.69
C THR A 140 -2.89 1.22 6.60
N PHE A 141 -3.37 1.57 5.42
CA PHE A 141 -3.60 0.60 4.34
C PHE A 141 -2.33 -0.07 3.78
N CYS A 142 -1.14 0.51 3.97
CA CYS A 142 0.11 0.06 3.36
C CYS A 142 1.12 -0.47 4.39
N GLY A 143 2.38 -0.11 4.27
CA GLY A 143 3.59 -0.66 4.89
C GLY A 143 3.74 -0.58 6.41
N VAL A 144 2.75 -0.15 7.16
CA VAL A 144 2.88 0.22 8.58
C VAL A 144 3.24 -0.97 9.47
N GLY A 145 2.65 -2.14 9.25
CA GLY A 145 2.94 -3.34 10.07
C GLY A 145 4.40 -3.78 9.94
N ARG A 146 4.92 -3.78 8.71
CA ARG A 146 6.32 -4.09 8.45
C ARG A 146 7.25 -3.03 9.01
N ASP A 147 6.90 -1.74 8.88
CA ASP A 147 7.71 -0.64 9.39
C ASP A 147 7.83 -0.69 10.92
N VAL A 148 6.73 -1.01 11.62
CA VAL A 148 6.76 -1.28 13.06
C VAL A 148 7.67 -2.47 13.37
N GLY A 149 7.55 -3.58 12.62
CA GLY A 149 8.41 -4.74 12.78
C GLY A 149 9.89 -4.43 12.54
N ALA A 150 10.20 -3.62 11.53
CA ALA A 150 11.55 -3.19 11.21
C ALA A 150 12.11 -2.26 12.28
N HIS A 151 11.32 -1.30 12.76
CA HIS A 151 11.71 -0.41 13.86
C HIS A 151 12.11 -1.20 15.11
N LEU A 152 11.27 -2.13 15.54
CA LEU A 152 11.50 -2.94 16.74
C LEU A 152 12.67 -3.94 16.62
N THR A 153 13.22 -4.13 15.41
CA THR A 153 14.27 -5.14 15.16
C THR A 153 15.58 -4.51 14.71
N ILE A 154 15.52 -3.63 13.72
CA ILE A 154 16.70 -3.01 13.10
C ILE A 154 16.69 -1.47 13.19
N GLY A 155 15.73 -0.88 13.93
CA GLY A 155 15.62 0.56 14.16
C GLY A 155 15.02 1.37 13.02
N GLY A 156 14.61 0.74 11.93
CA GLY A 156 13.98 1.40 10.78
C GLY A 156 13.88 0.51 9.57
N SER A 157 13.12 0.94 8.57
CA SER A 157 12.83 0.10 7.39
C SER A 157 13.89 0.16 6.28
N THR A 158 14.93 0.98 6.44
CA THR A 158 15.93 1.24 5.41
C THR A 158 16.97 0.12 5.33
N GLY A 159 16.92 -0.66 4.27
CA GLY A 159 17.85 -1.75 4.00
C GLY A 159 18.99 -1.37 3.03
N VAL A 160 19.38 -2.32 2.18
CA VAL A 160 20.38 -2.12 1.13
C VAL A 160 19.73 -1.58 -0.15
N ASP A 161 20.52 -1.05 -1.07
CA ASP A 161 20.06 -0.52 -2.36
C ASP A 161 19.75 -1.66 -3.35
N PRO A 162 18.78 -1.46 -4.27
CA PRO A 162 18.44 -2.48 -5.26
C PRO A 162 19.57 -2.72 -6.28
N GLU A 163 20.43 -1.73 -6.53
CA GLU A 163 21.57 -1.85 -7.43
C GLU A 163 22.58 -2.90 -6.93
N SER A 164 22.69 -3.09 -5.62
CA SER A 164 23.59 -4.08 -5.00
C SER A 164 23.16 -5.54 -5.22
N LEU A 165 21.90 -5.79 -5.62
CA LEU A 165 21.36 -7.13 -5.87
C LEU A 165 22.21 -7.95 -6.86
N VAL A 166 22.88 -7.29 -7.81
CA VAL A 166 23.75 -7.97 -8.81
C VAL A 166 24.94 -8.71 -8.18
N HIS A 167 25.25 -8.44 -6.93
CA HIS A 167 26.32 -9.09 -6.16
C HIS A 167 25.84 -10.26 -5.31
N SER A 168 24.52 -10.46 -5.19
CA SER A 168 23.96 -11.53 -4.39
C SER A 168 24.22 -12.91 -5.00
N ARG A 169 24.33 -13.93 -4.14
CA ARG A 169 24.43 -15.35 -4.53
C ARG A 169 23.15 -16.09 -4.22
N TYR A 170 22.39 -15.63 -3.23
CA TYR A 170 21.13 -16.22 -2.84
C TYR A 170 20.11 -15.13 -2.59
N LEU A 171 19.04 -15.08 -3.40
CA LEU A 171 17.99 -14.09 -3.27
C LEU A 171 16.68 -14.76 -2.88
N ILE A 172 16.10 -14.36 -1.76
CA ILE A 172 14.73 -14.72 -1.39
C ILE A 172 13.80 -13.56 -1.74
N LEU A 173 12.88 -13.81 -2.67
CA LEU A 173 11.79 -12.93 -3.04
C LEU A 173 10.56 -13.35 -2.21
N TRP A 174 10.39 -12.73 -1.02
CA TRP A 174 9.38 -13.12 -0.05
C TRP A 174 8.15 -12.24 -0.18
N ALA A 175 7.01 -12.83 -0.56
CA ALA A 175 5.73 -12.14 -0.73
C ALA A 175 5.81 -10.92 -1.68
N VAL A 176 6.59 -11.02 -2.76
CA VAL A 176 6.81 -9.94 -3.73
C VAL A 176 6.72 -10.42 -5.18
N ASN A 177 6.00 -9.65 -6.01
CA ASN A 177 5.86 -9.92 -7.43
C ASN A 177 6.47 -8.78 -8.26
N THR A 178 7.81 -8.73 -8.36
CA THR A 178 8.56 -7.65 -9.02
C THR A 178 8.22 -7.48 -10.50
N LEU A 179 7.77 -8.52 -11.20
CA LEU A 179 7.34 -8.42 -12.60
C LEU A 179 5.95 -7.78 -12.78
N SER A 180 5.21 -7.52 -11.70
CA SER A 180 3.92 -6.82 -11.73
C SER A 180 3.95 -5.50 -10.98
N THR A 181 4.76 -5.40 -9.90
CA THR A 181 4.93 -4.22 -9.05
C THR A 181 6.39 -4.04 -8.71
N GLY A 182 6.98 -2.86 -8.97
CA GLY A 182 8.43 -2.65 -8.78
C GLY A 182 9.26 -3.31 -9.88
N ASN A 183 8.86 -3.11 -11.14
CA ASN A 183 9.45 -3.80 -12.28
C ASN A 183 10.94 -3.49 -12.48
N HIS A 184 11.41 -2.35 -11.99
CA HIS A 184 12.78 -1.89 -12.21
C HIS A 184 13.79 -2.55 -11.27
N GLN A 185 13.35 -3.31 -10.28
CA GLN A 185 14.24 -4.21 -9.54
C GLN A 185 14.56 -5.51 -10.29
N TRP A 186 13.67 -5.93 -11.22
CA TRP A 186 13.86 -7.18 -11.95
C TRP A 186 15.15 -7.25 -12.80
N PRO A 187 15.59 -6.20 -13.50
CA PRO A 187 16.88 -6.22 -14.22
C PRO A 187 18.07 -6.58 -13.33
N PHE A 188 18.13 -6.07 -12.10
CA PHE A 188 19.21 -6.38 -11.15
C PHE A 188 19.11 -7.83 -10.66
N ILE A 189 17.89 -8.34 -10.41
CA ILE A 189 17.64 -9.75 -10.05
C ILE A 189 18.04 -10.68 -11.19
N ALA A 190 17.65 -10.35 -12.43
CA ALA A 190 18.00 -11.13 -13.61
C ALA A 190 19.51 -11.14 -13.85
N GLU A 191 20.20 -10.03 -13.61
CA GLU A 191 21.66 -9.96 -13.71
C GLU A 191 22.33 -10.80 -12.61
N ALA A 192 21.84 -10.77 -11.36
CA ALA A 192 22.32 -11.65 -10.30
C ALA A 192 22.16 -13.14 -10.71
N LYS A 193 21.00 -13.50 -11.25
CA LYS A 193 20.74 -14.85 -11.77
C LYS A 193 21.72 -15.23 -12.88
N ARG A 194 21.98 -14.34 -13.84
CA ARG A 194 22.95 -14.55 -14.90
C ARG A 194 24.38 -14.76 -14.38
N ARG A 195 24.70 -14.15 -13.23
CA ARG A 195 25.98 -14.35 -12.52
C ARG A 195 26.01 -15.59 -11.62
N GLY A 196 24.95 -16.41 -11.65
CA GLY A 196 24.86 -17.66 -10.93
C GLY A 196 24.19 -17.60 -9.54
N ALA A 197 23.49 -16.51 -9.23
CA ALA A 197 22.67 -16.45 -8.02
C ALA A 197 21.45 -17.38 -8.14
N LYS A 198 21.11 -18.06 -7.05
CA LYS A 198 19.84 -18.81 -6.92
C LYS A 198 18.73 -17.87 -6.47
N ILE A 199 17.61 -17.85 -7.21
CA ILE A 199 16.45 -17.04 -6.92
C ILE A 199 15.36 -17.94 -6.34
N VAL A 200 14.95 -17.66 -5.11
CA VAL A 200 13.84 -18.36 -4.41
C VAL A 200 12.66 -17.41 -4.28
N SER A 201 11.46 -17.85 -4.63
CA SER A 201 10.23 -17.09 -4.44
C SER A 201 9.36 -17.79 -3.41
N ILE A 202 9.03 -17.10 -2.30
CA ILE A 202 8.09 -17.57 -1.28
C ILE A 202 6.78 -16.81 -1.45
N ASP A 203 5.74 -17.46 -1.96
CA ASP A 203 4.46 -16.82 -2.29
C ASP A 203 3.36 -17.90 -2.40
N PRO A 204 2.14 -17.68 -1.87
CA PRO A 204 1.03 -18.61 -2.05
C PRO A 204 0.66 -18.88 -3.52
N LEU A 205 0.88 -17.88 -4.39
CA LEU A 205 0.58 -17.94 -5.81
C LEU A 205 1.87 -18.04 -6.62
N ARG A 206 1.91 -18.93 -7.59
CA ARG A 206 2.97 -18.96 -8.60
C ARG A 206 2.82 -17.78 -9.55
N SER A 207 3.17 -16.60 -9.03
CA SER A 207 3.10 -15.32 -9.73
C SER A 207 4.05 -15.27 -10.93
N LYS A 208 3.98 -14.19 -11.75
CA LYS A 208 4.94 -13.99 -12.87
C LYS A 208 6.39 -14.02 -12.38
N THR A 209 6.67 -13.48 -11.21
CA THR A 209 7.99 -13.50 -10.59
C THR A 209 8.36 -14.90 -10.11
N ALA A 210 7.47 -15.59 -9.43
CA ALA A 210 7.68 -16.96 -8.97
C ALA A 210 7.94 -17.92 -10.15
N ALA A 211 7.27 -17.71 -11.29
CA ALA A 211 7.48 -18.50 -12.50
C ALA A 211 8.88 -18.29 -13.14
N GLN A 212 9.59 -17.22 -12.81
CA GLN A 212 10.96 -16.92 -13.26
C GLN A 212 12.02 -17.26 -12.21
N ALA A 213 11.62 -17.55 -10.97
CA ALA A 213 12.52 -18.01 -9.91
C ALA A 213 13.05 -19.42 -10.21
N ASP A 214 14.18 -19.76 -9.61
CA ASP A 214 14.75 -21.11 -9.70
C ASP A 214 13.99 -22.10 -8.79
N TRP A 215 13.38 -21.57 -7.73
CA TRP A 215 12.59 -22.33 -6.79
C TRP A 215 11.39 -21.52 -6.28
N HIS A 216 10.19 -22.02 -6.48
CA HIS A 216 8.97 -21.47 -5.89
C HIS A 216 8.56 -22.33 -4.70
N ILE A 217 8.40 -21.70 -3.55
CA ILE A 217 7.93 -22.32 -2.30
C ILE A 217 6.53 -21.77 -2.01
N PRO A 218 5.46 -22.54 -2.28
CA PRO A 218 4.11 -22.13 -1.92
C PRO A 218 3.94 -22.21 -0.40
N ILE A 219 3.38 -21.16 0.20
CA ILE A 219 3.16 -21.04 1.64
C ILE A 219 1.69 -20.73 1.94
N LYS A 220 1.11 -21.30 2.99
CA LYS A 220 -0.22 -20.90 3.45
C LYS A 220 -0.21 -19.43 3.88
N PRO A 221 -1.18 -18.60 3.43
CA PRO A 221 -1.23 -17.18 3.77
C PRO A 221 -1.18 -16.94 5.29
N GLY A 222 -0.38 -15.93 5.70
CA GLY A 222 -0.25 -15.51 7.09
C GLY A 222 0.57 -16.43 8.00
N THR A 223 1.33 -17.38 7.43
CA THR A 223 2.17 -18.31 8.21
C THR A 223 3.67 -18.02 8.14
N ASP A 224 4.03 -16.88 7.59
CA ASP A 224 5.41 -16.46 7.32
C ASP A 224 6.30 -16.38 8.57
N ALA A 225 5.75 -15.92 9.70
CA ALA A 225 6.48 -15.90 10.97
C ALA A 225 6.89 -17.32 11.43
N ALA A 226 6.03 -18.31 11.23
CA ALA A 226 6.33 -19.70 11.57
C ALA A 226 7.46 -20.24 10.70
N LEU A 227 7.46 -19.94 9.38
CA LEU A 227 8.55 -20.31 8.48
C LEU A 227 9.87 -19.69 8.91
N ALA A 228 9.89 -18.38 9.17
CA ALA A 228 11.10 -17.68 9.59
C ALA A 228 11.66 -18.22 10.93
N LEU A 229 10.79 -18.50 11.91
CA LEU A 229 11.19 -19.12 13.18
C LEU A 229 11.71 -20.56 12.97
N GLY A 230 11.12 -21.33 12.04
CA GLY A 230 11.64 -22.65 11.67
C GLY A 230 13.01 -22.59 10.99
N MET A 231 13.22 -21.62 10.11
CA MET A 231 14.55 -21.35 9.51
C MET A 231 15.58 -21.04 10.60
N MET A 232 15.22 -20.18 11.57
CA MET A 232 16.11 -19.89 12.71
C MET A 232 16.40 -21.12 13.55
N ASN A 233 15.39 -21.98 13.79
CA ASN A 233 15.58 -23.25 14.51
C ASN A 233 16.67 -24.10 13.86
N VAL A 234 16.58 -24.31 12.54
CA VAL A 234 17.57 -25.10 11.78
C VAL A 234 18.95 -24.43 11.83
N ILE A 235 19.01 -23.13 11.54
CA ILE A 235 20.29 -22.37 11.50
C ILE A 235 21.00 -22.41 12.86
N ILE A 236 20.25 -22.24 13.95
CA ILE A 236 20.83 -22.23 15.30
C ILE A 236 21.22 -23.64 15.74
N SER A 237 20.34 -24.63 15.58
CA SER A 237 20.60 -25.99 16.04
C SER A 237 21.74 -26.69 15.29
N GLU A 238 21.92 -26.35 14.00
CA GLU A 238 23.04 -26.86 13.19
C GLU A 238 24.31 -26.00 13.28
N GLY A 239 24.27 -24.88 14.05
CA GLY A 239 25.42 -24.01 14.24
C GLY A 239 25.84 -23.21 13.00
N LEU A 240 24.91 -22.97 12.08
CA LEU A 240 25.13 -22.28 10.78
C LEU A 240 25.09 -20.75 10.89
N TYR A 241 24.83 -20.19 12.08
CA TYR A 241 24.81 -18.73 12.27
C TYR A 241 26.20 -18.13 12.37
N ASP A 242 26.36 -16.85 12.02
CA ASP A 242 27.61 -16.10 12.18
C ASP A 242 27.79 -15.71 13.66
N ARG A 243 28.59 -16.51 14.38
CA ARG A 243 28.81 -16.32 15.83
C ARG A 243 29.42 -14.95 16.17
N ASP A 244 30.40 -14.50 15.40
CA ASP A 244 31.05 -13.20 15.65
C ASP A 244 30.06 -12.05 15.43
N TYR A 245 29.26 -12.10 14.36
CA TYR A 245 28.25 -11.06 14.10
C TYR A 245 27.16 -11.03 15.17
N VAL A 246 26.65 -12.21 15.53
CA VAL A 246 25.60 -12.35 16.56
C VAL A 246 26.08 -11.82 17.90
N GLU A 247 27.27 -12.20 18.36
CA GLU A 247 27.81 -11.76 19.65
C GLU A 247 28.07 -10.24 19.69
N ARG A 248 28.61 -9.69 18.62
CA ARG A 248 28.97 -8.26 18.59
C ARG A 248 27.81 -7.33 18.33
N TYR A 249 26.91 -7.71 17.42
CA TYR A 249 25.97 -6.76 16.81
C TYR A 249 24.48 -7.13 16.99
N THR A 250 24.17 -8.13 17.82
CA THR A 250 22.78 -8.47 18.15
C THR A 250 22.50 -8.45 19.64
N ALA A 251 21.23 -8.35 20.03
CA ALA A 251 20.76 -8.40 21.41
C ALA A 251 19.59 -9.41 21.53
N GLY A 252 19.62 -10.25 22.59
CA GLY A 252 18.55 -11.21 22.86
C GLY A 252 18.69 -12.53 22.10
N PHE A 253 19.91 -12.98 21.79
CA PHE A 253 20.15 -14.22 21.05
C PHE A 253 19.68 -15.46 21.80
N ASP A 254 19.97 -15.59 23.11
CA ASP A 254 19.57 -16.76 23.89
C ASP A 254 18.06 -16.90 23.97
N GLU A 255 17.35 -15.78 24.13
CA GLU A 255 15.88 -15.77 24.14
C GLU A 255 15.31 -16.09 22.75
N LEU A 256 15.94 -15.60 21.67
CA LEU A 256 15.57 -15.96 20.31
C LEU A 256 15.78 -17.46 20.06
N ALA A 257 16.92 -18.03 20.50
CA ALA A 257 17.21 -19.44 20.37
C ALA A 257 16.16 -20.31 21.10
N ALA A 258 15.80 -19.91 22.32
CA ALA A 258 14.74 -20.56 23.07
C ALA A 258 13.38 -20.49 22.33
N ARG A 259 13.02 -19.32 21.79
CA ARG A 259 11.80 -19.14 20.99
C ARG A 259 11.85 -19.98 19.71
N ALA A 260 12.94 -19.99 18.97
CA ALA A 260 13.09 -20.77 17.75
C ALA A 260 12.99 -22.28 18.02
N ALA A 261 13.46 -22.77 19.17
CA ALA A 261 13.33 -24.17 19.56
C ALA A 261 11.87 -24.64 19.72
N GLU A 262 10.93 -23.73 19.92
CA GLU A 262 9.49 -24.04 19.91
C GLU A 262 8.94 -24.36 18.51
N TYR A 263 9.72 -24.12 17.45
CA TYR A 263 9.32 -24.27 16.04
C TYR A 263 10.18 -25.32 15.31
N PRO A 264 10.15 -26.60 15.73
CA PRO A 264 10.81 -27.68 14.98
C PRO A 264 10.16 -27.80 13.59
N VAL A 265 10.93 -28.30 12.61
CA VAL A 265 10.54 -28.30 11.20
C VAL A 265 9.23 -29.01 10.91
N GLU A 266 8.89 -30.06 11.67
CA GLU A 266 7.62 -30.81 11.56
C GLU A 266 6.41 -29.92 11.93
N ARG A 267 6.54 -29.16 13.03
CA ARG A 267 5.53 -28.17 13.43
C ARG A 267 5.37 -27.09 12.37
N VAL A 268 6.47 -26.55 11.87
CA VAL A 268 6.47 -25.52 10.83
C VAL A 268 5.84 -26.03 9.55
N SER A 269 6.18 -27.25 9.12
CA SER A 269 5.57 -27.92 7.96
C SER A 269 4.05 -28.04 8.11
N SER A 270 3.56 -28.45 9.27
CA SER A 270 2.12 -28.54 9.56
C SER A 270 1.41 -27.17 9.47
N ILE A 271 2.04 -26.11 9.98
CA ILE A 271 1.50 -24.75 9.95
C ILE A 271 1.50 -24.17 8.53
N THR A 272 2.66 -24.24 7.85
CA THR A 272 2.92 -23.54 6.58
C THR A 272 2.46 -24.31 5.35
N GLY A 273 2.35 -25.63 5.45
CA GLY A 273 2.11 -26.54 4.33
C GLY A 273 3.37 -26.83 3.49
N ILE A 274 4.53 -26.30 3.89
CA ILE A 274 5.81 -26.53 3.20
C ILE A 274 6.38 -27.88 3.66
N PRO A 275 6.88 -28.75 2.75
CA PRO A 275 7.53 -30.00 3.13
C PRO A 275 8.74 -29.78 4.05
N VAL A 276 8.98 -30.69 4.98
CA VAL A 276 10.12 -30.62 5.94
C VAL A 276 11.45 -30.46 5.21
N GLU A 277 11.69 -31.24 4.16
CA GLU A 277 12.93 -31.21 3.38
C GLU A 277 13.15 -29.84 2.69
N ASP A 278 12.06 -29.17 2.27
CA ASP A 278 12.15 -27.85 1.67
C ASP A 278 12.52 -26.78 2.72
N ILE A 279 11.99 -26.90 3.95
CA ILE A 279 12.35 -26.02 5.06
C ILE A 279 13.82 -26.19 5.43
N LEU A 280 14.31 -27.42 5.54
CA LEU A 280 15.72 -27.74 5.82
C LEU A 280 16.64 -27.20 4.73
N THR A 281 16.29 -27.45 3.46
CA THR A 281 17.08 -27.00 2.30
C THR A 281 17.13 -25.47 2.23
N LEU A 282 15.99 -24.79 2.36
CA LEU A 282 15.92 -23.32 2.36
C LEU A 282 16.78 -22.71 3.46
N SER A 283 16.71 -23.25 4.67
CA SER A 283 17.44 -22.76 5.83
C SER A 283 18.96 -22.91 5.68
N ARG A 284 19.40 -24.09 5.24
CA ARG A 284 20.83 -24.39 5.03
C ARG A 284 21.42 -23.59 3.88
N GLU A 285 20.70 -23.51 2.74
CA GLU A 285 21.16 -22.74 1.59
C GLU A 285 21.27 -21.25 1.93
N TYR A 286 20.24 -20.67 2.57
CA TYR A 286 20.26 -19.28 2.99
C TYR A 286 21.44 -18.96 3.91
N ALA A 287 21.76 -19.85 4.84
CA ALA A 287 22.84 -19.63 5.80
C ALA A 287 24.25 -19.81 5.20
N THR A 288 24.39 -20.60 4.13
CA THR A 288 25.71 -20.97 3.60
C THR A 288 26.08 -20.35 2.25
N GLN A 289 25.11 -19.81 1.53
CA GLN A 289 25.34 -19.21 0.21
C GLN A 289 25.41 -17.67 0.28
N ALA A 290 26.50 -17.16 0.90
CA ALA A 290 26.73 -15.71 0.97
C ALA A 290 27.30 -15.12 -0.35
N PRO A 291 26.95 -13.85 -0.70
CA PRO A 291 26.00 -12.95 -0.07
C PRO A 291 24.53 -13.38 -0.25
N ALA A 292 23.78 -13.39 0.85
CA ALA A 292 22.35 -13.71 0.83
C ALA A 292 21.50 -12.46 1.15
N VAL A 293 20.43 -12.24 0.39
CA VAL A 293 19.52 -11.09 0.57
C VAL A 293 18.05 -11.53 0.58
N ILE A 294 17.27 -10.88 1.43
CA ILE A 294 15.82 -11.04 1.45
C ILE A 294 15.18 -9.76 0.90
N ARG A 295 14.45 -9.86 -0.21
CA ARG A 295 13.55 -8.82 -0.70
C ARG A 295 12.16 -9.10 -0.16
N LEU A 296 11.73 -8.31 0.82
CA LEU A 296 10.45 -8.49 1.49
C LEU A 296 9.35 -7.63 0.87
N GLY A 297 8.25 -8.25 0.47
CA GLY A 297 7.08 -7.58 -0.10
C GLY A 297 6.12 -7.05 0.97
N VAL A 298 5.25 -6.13 0.55
CA VAL A 298 4.20 -5.52 1.41
C VAL A 298 3.10 -6.53 1.75
N ALA A 299 2.91 -7.58 0.95
CA ALA A 299 1.84 -8.56 1.15
C ALA A 299 1.94 -9.33 2.48
N ILE A 300 3.13 -9.41 3.08
CA ILE A 300 3.35 -10.09 4.36
C ILE A 300 2.53 -9.49 5.51
N GLU A 301 2.27 -8.20 5.46
CA GLU A 301 1.56 -7.47 6.52
C GLU A 301 0.02 -7.48 6.35
N ARG A 302 -0.50 -8.19 5.33
CA ARG A 302 -1.94 -8.32 5.07
C ARG A 302 -2.61 -9.42 5.89
N SER A 303 -1.99 -9.80 7.01
CA SER A 303 -2.50 -10.78 7.98
C SER A 303 -2.38 -10.24 9.39
N ARG A 304 -3.17 -10.79 10.31
CA ARG A 304 -3.16 -10.45 11.75
C ARG A 304 -1.75 -10.30 12.32
N ASN A 305 -0.86 -11.21 11.95
CA ASN A 305 0.48 -11.33 12.51
C ASN A 305 1.57 -10.68 11.64
N GLY A 306 1.22 -9.85 10.65
CA GLY A 306 2.14 -9.33 9.64
C GLY A 306 3.36 -8.58 10.21
N GLY A 307 3.20 -7.78 11.26
CA GLY A 307 4.32 -7.10 11.91
C GLY A 307 5.30 -8.05 12.58
N GLN A 308 4.83 -9.09 13.27
CA GLN A 308 5.70 -10.13 13.85
C GLN A 308 6.35 -11.00 12.78
N ALA A 309 5.67 -11.25 11.66
CA ALA A 309 6.28 -11.93 10.52
C ALA A 309 7.45 -11.12 9.94
N ALA A 310 7.28 -9.80 9.78
CA ALA A 310 8.36 -8.92 9.37
C ALA A 310 9.53 -8.97 10.36
N ARG A 311 9.28 -8.90 11.68
CA ARG A 311 10.31 -9.03 12.71
C ARG A 311 11.08 -10.34 12.60
N ALA A 312 10.38 -11.46 12.49
CA ALA A 312 11.00 -12.77 12.36
C ALA A 312 11.92 -12.85 11.14
N ILE A 313 11.45 -12.35 9.98
CA ILE A 313 12.24 -12.34 8.74
C ILE A 313 13.45 -11.43 8.87
N LEU A 314 13.31 -10.26 9.52
CA LEU A 314 14.39 -9.30 9.69
C LEU A 314 15.49 -9.75 10.67
N CYS A 315 15.22 -10.73 11.53
CA CYS A 315 16.25 -11.38 12.35
C CYS A 315 17.21 -12.25 11.51
N LEU A 316 16.73 -12.83 10.40
CA LEU A 316 17.51 -13.78 9.58
C LEU A 316 18.82 -13.20 9.02
N PRO A 317 18.84 -11.98 8.41
CA PRO A 317 20.08 -11.40 7.91
C PRO A 317 21.15 -11.16 8.99
N ALA A 318 20.73 -10.76 10.19
CA ALA A 318 21.66 -10.59 11.30
C ALA A 318 22.15 -11.93 11.86
N LEU A 319 21.30 -12.93 11.89
CA LEU A 319 21.66 -14.27 12.37
C LEU A 319 22.77 -14.91 11.52
N VAL A 320 22.75 -14.73 10.21
CA VAL A 320 23.74 -15.30 9.28
C VAL A 320 24.84 -14.32 8.86
N GLY A 321 24.94 -13.12 9.48
CA GLY A 321 25.93 -12.10 9.14
C GLY A 321 25.79 -11.53 7.73
N ALA A 322 24.64 -11.64 7.10
CA ALA A 322 24.42 -11.22 5.71
C ALA A 322 24.69 -9.73 5.48
N TRP A 323 24.53 -8.88 6.49
CA TRP A 323 24.79 -7.44 6.43
C TRP A 323 26.25 -7.07 6.18
N ARG A 324 27.21 -7.99 6.38
CA ARG A 324 28.65 -7.77 6.13
C ARG A 324 28.97 -7.64 4.64
N HIS A 325 28.08 -8.10 3.78
CA HIS A 325 28.39 -8.32 2.37
C HIS A 325 27.60 -7.38 1.46
N VAL A 326 28.27 -6.81 0.47
CA VAL A 326 27.58 -6.17 -0.67
C VAL A 326 26.66 -7.19 -1.35
N GLY A 327 25.40 -6.84 -1.54
CA GLY A 327 24.38 -7.76 -2.07
C GLY A 327 23.81 -8.73 -1.04
N GLY A 328 24.15 -8.55 0.26
CA GLY A 328 23.54 -9.26 1.38
C GLY A 328 22.63 -8.37 2.22
N GLY A 329 21.88 -8.96 3.16
CA GLY A 329 21.01 -8.25 4.08
C GLY A 329 19.55 -8.26 3.69
N TYR A 330 18.92 -7.09 3.63
CA TYR A 330 17.47 -6.92 3.45
C TYR A 330 17.16 -5.75 2.52
N ILE A 331 16.15 -5.91 1.68
CA ILE A 331 15.53 -4.83 0.90
C ILE A 331 14.05 -4.74 1.27
N GLY A 332 13.66 -3.57 1.76
CA GLY A 332 12.29 -3.26 2.15
C GLY A 332 11.80 -1.92 1.61
N ILE A 333 11.18 -1.12 2.46
CA ILE A 333 10.79 0.26 2.17
C ILE A 333 11.96 1.19 2.47
N THR A 334 12.26 2.11 1.55
CA THR A 334 13.41 3.03 1.63
C THR A 334 13.05 4.41 2.20
N MET A 335 11.84 4.61 2.68
CA MET A 335 11.31 5.94 3.08
C MET A 335 12.12 6.63 4.17
N GLY A 336 12.74 5.89 5.09
CA GLY A 336 13.63 6.44 6.12
C GLY A 336 14.92 7.07 5.61
N ALA A 337 15.21 6.94 4.31
CA ALA A 337 16.35 7.57 3.65
C ALA A 337 16.09 9.01 3.17
N PHE A 338 14.88 9.53 3.36
CA PHE A 338 14.47 10.82 2.85
C PHE A 338 14.18 11.80 4.00
N ALA A 339 14.88 12.94 3.98
CA ALA A 339 14.86 13.94 5.03
C ALA A 339 13.61 14.85 4.94
N LEU A 340 12.43 14.31 5.29
CA LEU A 340 11.17 15.03 5.28
C LEU A 340 10.77 15.53 6.67
N LYS A 341 10.34 16.79 6.74
CA LYS A 341 9.77 17.40 7.97
C LYS A 341 8.27 17.13 8.02
N TRP A 342 7.89 15.91 8.39
CA TRP A 342 6.50 15.47 8.44
C TRP A 342 5.59 16.40 9.27
N ASP A 343 6.08 16.92 10.38
CA ASP A 343 5.33 17.82 11.25
C ASP A 343 5.02 19.17 10.58
N ALA A 344 5.98 19.70 9.80
CA ALA A 344 5.77 20.91 9.01
C ALA A 344 4.73 20.71 7.89
N MET A 345 4.61 19.46 7.42
CA MET A 345 3.71 19.12 6.32
C MET A 345 2.29 18.83 6.81
N CYS A 346 2.15 18.05 7.86
CA CYS A 346 0.85 17.57 8.36
C CYS A 346 0.27 18.42 9.49
N ARG A 347 1.09 19.26 10.13
CA ARG A 347 0.71 20.15 11.24
C ARG A 347 -0.05 19.42 12.36
N PRO A 348 0.54 18.39 12.98
CA PRO A 348 -0.07 17.70 14.11
C PRO A 348 -0.31 18.62 15.32
N ASP A 349 0.47 19.70 15.43
CA ASP A 349 0.28 20.76 16.44
C ASP A 349 -1.08 21.46 16.33
N TRP A 350 -1.79 21.35 15.22
CA TRP A 350 -3.15 21.87 15.03
C TRP A 350 -4.24 20.88 15.44
N ILE A 351 -3.91 19.63 15.77
CA ILE A 351 -4.88 18.67 16.28
C ILE A 351 -5.34 19.12 17.67
N LYS A 352 -6.65 19.27 17.85
CA LYS A 352 -7.21 19.63 19.15
C LYS A 352 -7.08 18.46 20.11
N GLU A 353 -6.77 18.77 21.38
CA GLU A 353 -6.77 17.77 22.45
C GLU A 353 -8.14 17.05 22.52
N GLY A 354 -8.11 15.73 22.64
CA GLY A 354 -9.32 14.90 22.65
C GLY A 354 -9.97 14.68 21.29
N SER A 355 -9.33 15.07 20.18
CA SER A 355 -9.83 14.78 18.84
C SER A 355 -10.03 13.28 18.65
N ARG A 356 -11.20 12.92 18.12
CA ARG A 356 -11.48 11.52 17.77
C ARG A 356 -10.58 11.06 16.63
N VAL A 357 -10.01 9.87 16.78
CA VAL A 357 -9.22 9.19 15.74
C VAL A 357 -9.97 7.93 15.30
N PHE A 358 -9.98 7.67 14.00
CA PHE A 358 -10.50 6.40 13.48
C PHE A 358 -9.53 5.82 12.44
N ASN A 359 -9.51 4.49 12.36
CA ASN A 359 -8.71 3.80 11.35
C ASN A 359 -9.50 3.70 10.03
N LEU A 360 -8.88 4.09 8.91
CA LEU A 360 -9.52 4.04 7.59
C LEU A 360 -9.96 2.63 7.16
N ASN A 361 -9.36 1.57 7.72
CA ASN A 361 -9.81 0.20 7.46
C ASN A 361 -11.21 -0.08 8.02
N ASN A 362 -11.64 0.69 9.03
CA ASN A 362 -12.97 0.60 9.63
C ASN A 362 -13.99 1.57 9.02
N LEU A 363 -13.74 2.10 7.83
CA LEU A 363 -14.56 3.17 7.22
C LEU A 363 -16.05 2.84 7.20
N GLY A 364 -16.44 1.63 6.79
CA GLY A 364 -17.83 1.20 6.76
C GLY A 364 -18.48 1.24 8.15
N LYS A 365 -17.79 0.76 9.17
CA LYS A 365 -18.20 0.80 10.57
C LYS A 365 -18.34 2.25 11.05
N VAL A 366 -17.34 3.08 10.80
CA VAL A 366 -17.31 4.49 11.21
C VAL A 366 -18.49 5.26 10.63
N LEU A 367 -18.79 5.08 9.35
CA LEU A 367 -19.93 5.75 8.70
C LEU A 367 -21.28 5.33 9.28
N LEU A 368 -21.45 4.07 9.70
CA LEU A 368 -22.74 3.51 10.10
C LEU A 368 -22.98 3.54 11.62
N GLU A 369 -21.93 3.42 12.42
CA GLU A 369 -22.07 3.15 13.87
C GLU A 369 -21.59 4.31 14.75
N THR A 370 -20.87 5.31 14.19
CA THR A 370 -20.41 6.46 15.00
C THR A 370 -21.58 7.39 15.31
N SER A 371 -21.83 7.65 16.58
CA SER A 371 -23.00 8.41 17.08
C SER A 371 -22.67 9.72 17.80
N GLU A 372 -21.49 9.87 18.41
CA GLU A 372 -21.17 11.01 19.29
C GLU A 372 -19.83 11.70 18.91
N PRO A 373 -19.87 12.72 18.07
CA PRO A 373 -20.94 13.07 17.14
C PRO A 373 -20.99 12.10 15.96
N PRO A 374 -22.13 11.93 15.28
CA PRO A 374 -22.20 11.14 14.06
C PRO A 374 -21.37 11.79 12.94
N ILE A 375 -20.86 10.98 12.00
CA ILE A 375 -20.22 11.55 10.80
C ILE A 375 -21.33 12.11 9.89
N LYS A 376 -21.29 13.42 9.67
CA LYS A 376 -22.23 14.19 8.82
C LYS A 376 -21.62 14.70 7.53
N SER A 377 -20.30 14.76 7.46
CA SER A 377 -19.59 15.05 6.21
C SER A 377 -18.32 14.24 6.09
N MET A 378 -18.01 13.84 4.86
CA MET A 378 -16.73 13.26 4.50
C MET A 378 -16.18 13.92 3.25
N MET A 379 -14.87 14.19 3.22
CA MET A 379 -14.18 14.60 2.01
C MET A 379 -13.20 13.51 1.58
N VAL A 380 -13.37 13.01 0.36
CA VAL A 380 -12.53 11.97 -0.24
C VAL A 380 -11.60 12.60 -1.27
N TYR A 381 -10.31 12.30 -1.18
CA TYR A 381 -9.29 12.69 -2.16
C TYR A 381 -8.14 11.68 -2.15
N ASN A 382 -7.48 11.46 -3.28
CA ASN A 382 -6.37 10.50 -3.44
C ASN A 382 -6.69 9.05 -3.01
N ILE A 383 -7.94 8.65 -3.01
CA ILE A 383 -8.36 7.27 -2.72
C ILE A 383 -9.72 6.99 -3.35
N ASN A 384 -9.95 5.73 -3.73
CA ASN A 384 -11.27 5.21 -4.13
C ASN A 384 -11.70 4.12 -3.12
N PRO A 385 -12.19 4.50 -1.92
CA PRO A 385 -12.42 3.57 -0.82
C PRO A 385 -13.44 2.48 -1.13
N VAL A 386 -14.43 2.72 -1.98
CA VAL A 386 -15.39 1.67 -2.39
C VAL A 386 -14.69 0.48 -3.04
N VAL A 387 -13.57 0.69 -3.74
CA VAL A 387 -12.80 -0.41 -4.35
C VAL A 387 -11.66 -0.88 -3.46
N GLN A 388 -11.02 0.04 -2.72
CA GLN A 388 -9.75 -0.21 -2.04
C GLN A 388 -9.89 -0.65 -0.58
N ALA A 389 -10.88 -0.13 0.15
CA ALA A 389 -11.04 -0.41 1.56
C ALA A 389 -11.79 -1.74 1.79
N PRO A 390 -11.54 -2.42 2.93
CA PRO A 390 -12.25 -3.64 3.28
C PRO A 390 -13.72 -3.37 3.61
N ASP A 391 -14.53 -4.42 3.60
CA ASP A 391 -15.98 -4.37 3.85
C ASP A 391 -16.74 -3.39 2.95
N GLN A 392 -16.57 -3.60 1.63
CA GLN A 392 -17.13 -2.77 0.57
C GLN A 392 -18.63 -2.52 0.75
N GLU A 393 -19.39 -3.53 1.19
CA GLU A 393 -20.85 -3.42 1.29
C GLU A 393 -21.28 -2.47 2.42
N ARG A 394 -20.55 -2.46 3.57
CA ARG A 394 -20.82 -1.48 4.63
C ARG A 394 -20.41 -0.06 4.22
N ILE A 395 -19.32 0.09 3.45
CA ILE A 395 -18.93 1.40 2.91
C ILE A 395 -20.02 1.93 2.00
N LYS A 396 -20.52 1.14 1.05
CA LYS A 396 -21.61 1.55 0.15
C LYS A 396 -22.85 1.97 0.92
N LYS A 397 -23.26 1.18 1.93
CA LYS A 397 -24.39 1.54 2.81
C LYS A 397 -24.17 2.88 3.51
N GLY A 398 -22.97 3.11 4.03
CA GLY A 398 -22.60 4.38 4.66
C GLY A 398 -22.69 5.56 3.70
N LEU A 399 -22.21 5.38 2.46
CA LEU A 399 -22.21 6.41 1.43
C LEU A 399 -23.62 6.72 0.86
N LEU A 400 -24.55 5.77 0.94
CA LEU A 400 -25.96 5.97 0.54
C LEU A 400 -26.76 6.83 1.52
N ARG A 401 -26.25 7.14 2.70
CA ARG A 401 -26.92 7.98 3.69
C ARG A 401 -27.16 9.39 3.12
N GLU A 402 -28.42 9.82 3.04
CA GLU A 402 -28.78 11.17 2.57
C GLU A 402 -28.39 12.27 3.58
N ASP A 403 -28.18 11.93 4.86
CA ASP A 403 -27.73 12.84 5.90
C ASP A 403 -26.18 13.01 5.94
N LEU A 404 -25.44 12.27 5.08
CA LEU A 404 -24.00 12.40 4.89
C LEU A 404 -23.72 13.33 3.70
N PHE A 405 -23.11 14.48 3.94
CA PHE A 405 -22.63 15.37 2.88
C PHE A 405 -21.26 14.90 2.40
N LEU A 406 -21.17 14.42 1.16
CA LEU A 406 -19.98 13.83 0.57
C LEU A 406 -19.35 14.75 -0.47
N VAL A 407 -18.13 15.19 -0.24
CA VAL A 407 -17.29 15.93 -1.19
C VAL A 407 -16.21 14.99 -1.72
N VAL A 408 -16.01 14.91 -3.03
CA VAL A 408 -14.99 14.07 -3.64
C VAL A 408 -14.15 14.90 -4.61
N SER A 409 -12.82 14.86 -4.48
CA SER A 409 -11.88 15.40 -5.46
C SER A 409 -11.29 14.23 -6.25
N GLU A 410 -11.55 14.18 -7.56
CA GLU A 410 -11.24 13.00 -8.37
C GLU A 410 -10.99 13.37 -9.84
N LEU A 411 -10.29 12.48 -10.55
CA LEU A 411 -10.04 12.58 -12.00
C LEU A 411 -11.22 12.06 -12.84
N PHE A 412 -11.95 11.09 -12.33
CA PHE A 412 -13.04 10.39 -13.05
C PHE A 412 -14.20 10.12 -12.09
N ILE A 413 -15.37 9.77 -12.64
CA ILE A 413 -16.51 9.31 -11.83
C ILE A 413 -16.26 7.85 -11.43
N THR A 414 -15.41 7.67 -10.41
CA THR A 414 -15.07 6.37 -9.81
C THR A 414 -16.24 5.78 -9.03
N ASP A 415 -16.09 4.53 -8.56
CA ASP A 415 -17.10 3.89 -7.68
C ASP A 415 -17.46 4.76 -6.48
N THR A 416 -16.48 5.42 -5.86
CA THR A 416 -16.72 6.34 -4.73
C THR A 416 -17.34 7.65 -5.20
N ALA A 417 -16.82 8.23 -6.27
CA ALA A 417 -17.30 9.51 -6.78
C ALA A 417 -18.80 9.48 -7.18
N ARG A 418 -19.34 8.32 -7.55
CA ARG A 418 -20.77 8.17 -7.85
C ARG A 418 -21.70 8.58 -6.70
N TYR A 419 -21.23 8.53 -5.46
CA TYR A 419 -21.98 8.87 -4.25
C TYR A 419 -21.82 10.35 -3.85
N ALA A 420 -20.93 11.10 -4.49
CA ALA A 420 -20.64 12.48 -4.12
C ALA A 420 -21.86 13.40 -4.23
N ASP A 421 -21.99 14.34 -3.30
CA ASP A 421 -22.90 15.49 -3.42
C ASP A 421 -22.23 16.62 -4.21
N ILE A 422 -20.93 16.82 -3.98
CA ILE A 422 -20.06 17.74 -4.74
C ILE A 422 -18.85 16.96 -5.25
N LEU A 423 -18.61 17.01 -6.56
CA LEU A 423 -17.46 16.41 -7.22
C LEU A 423 -16.55 17.52 -7.78
N LEU A 424 -15.29 17.54 -7.32
CA LEU A 424 -14.30 18.56 -7.63
C LEU A 424 -13.26 18.01 -8.62
N PRO A 425 -12.85 18.79 -9.63
CA PRO A 425 -11.91 18.34 -10.65
C PRO A 425 -10.46 18.41 -10.15
N SER A 426 -9.74 17.30 -10.26
CA SER A 426 -8.32 17.18 -9.89
C SER A 426 -7.40 17.17 -11.09
N THR A 427 -6.11 17.48 -10.87
CA THR A 427 -5.06 17.46 -11.88
C THR A 427 -4.36 16.11 -11.99
N MET A 428 -3.82 15.84 -13.17
CA MET A 428 -2.90 14.74 -13.41
C MET A 428 -1.44 15.22 -13.31
N GLN A 429 -0.51 14.27 -13.32
CA GLN A 429 0.90 14.52 -12.99
C GLN A 429 1.59 15.59 -13.84
N ALA A 430 1.38 15.61 -15.17
CA ALA A 430 2.00 16.65 -16.03
C ALA A 430 1.44 18.05 -15.83
N GLU A 431 0.33 18.20 -15.09
CA GLU A 431 -0.44 19.43 -14.88
C GLU A 431 -0.10 20.11 -13.54
N GLN A 432 0.80 19.53 -12.73
CA GLN A 432 1.13 20.01 -11.38
C GLN A 432 2.63 19.91 -11.08
N THR A 433 3.08 20.69 -10.11
CA THR A 433 4.40 20.57 -9.50
C THR A 433 4.31 19.68 -8.26
N ASP A 434 5.24 18.75 -8.09
CA ASP A 434 5.32 17.92 -6.91
C ASP A 434 6.75 17.40 -6.67
N LEU A 435 6.98 16.83 -5.49
CA LEU A 435 8.18 16.11 -5.12
C LEU A 435 7.80 14.68 -4.78
N MET A 436 8.59 13.73 -5.25
CA MET A 436 8.44 12.32 -4.88
C MET A 436 9.70 11.81 -4.23
N PHE A 437 9.52 10.87 -3.32
CA PHE A 437 10.56 9.99 -2.85
C PHE A 437 10.17 8.54 -3.16
N SER A 438 11.16 7.73 -3.47
CA SER A 438 10.90 6.32 -3.73
C SER A 438 10.83 5.52 -2.42
N TRP A 439 9.96 4.52 -2.38
CA TRP A 439 9.98 3.54 -1.31
C TRP A 439 10.58 2.17 -1.74
N GLY A 440 11.29 2.16 -2.90
CA GLY A 440 12.01 1.01 -3.43
C GLY A 440 13.45 1.29 -3.86
N HIS A 441 13.88 2.55 -3.89
CA HIS A 441 15.26 2.99 -4.13
C HIS A 441 15.55 4.31 -3.43
N PHE A 442 16.77 4.84 -3.54
CA PHE A 442 17.22 6.02 -2.77
C PHE A 442 17.23 7.32 -3.56
N TYR A 443 16.41 7.46 -4.59
CA TYR A 443 16.36 8.68 -5.41
C TYR A 443 15.14 9.53 -5.09
N TRP A 444 15.37 10.81 -4.78
CA TRP A 444 14.37 11.86 -4.91
C TRP A 444 14.00 12.03 -6.37
N THR A 445 12.76 12.31 -6.67
CA THR A 445 12.33 12.64 -8.04
C THR A 445 11.42 13.87 -8.00
N TYR A 446 11.80 14.90 -8.78
CA TYR A 446 11.06 16.15 -8.86
C TYR A 446 10.16 16.15 -10.10
N ASN A 447 8.90 16.48 -9.92
CA ASN A 447 7.95 16.61 -11.02
C ASN A 447 7.72 18.08 -11.37
N ASN A 448 8.22 18.51 -12.50
CA ASN A 448 7.93 19.82 -13.04
C ASN A 448 6.57 19.82 -13.76
N LYS A 449 5.74 20.84 -13.53
CA LYS A 449 4.54 21.07 -14.32
C LYS A 449 4.93 21.25 -15.80
N ALA A 450 4.35 20.48 -16.69
CA ALA A 450 4.67 20.48 -18.13
C ALA A 450 3.59 21.13 -18.99
N ILE A 451 2.31 21.04 -18.57
CA ILE A 451 1.15 21.56 -19.31
C ILE A 451 0.16 22.22 -18.35
N GLU A 452 -0.72 23.07 -18.89
CA GLU A 452 -1.83 23.61 -18.13
C GLU A 452 -2.91 22.53 -17.92
N ALA A 453 -3.59 22.60 -16.76
CA ALA A 453 -4.69 21.70 -16.44
C ALA A 453 -5.90 21.98 -17.37
N PRO A 454 -6.64 20.94 -17.78
CA PRO A 454 -7.83 21.13 -18.60
C PRO A 454 -9.01 21.70 -17.79
N GLY A 455 -9.83 22.52 -18.43
CA GLY A 455 -11.02 23.10 -17.81
C GLY A 455 -10.69 23.96 -16.61
N GLU A 456 -11.23 23.60 -15.46
CA GLU A 456 -11.04 24.27 -14.17
C GLU A 456 -10.41 23.34 -13.12
N ALA A 457 -9.71 22.27 -13.55
CA ALA A 457 -9.06 21.33 -12.63
C ALA A 457 -7.90 21.99 -11.89
N VAL A 458 -7.78 21.69 -10.61
CA VAL A 458 -6.73 22.22 -9.73
C VAL A 458 -6.00 21.12 -8.97
N PRO A 459 -4.69 21.29 -8.66
CA PRO A 459 -3.97 20.36 -7.80
C PRO A 459 -4.51 20.44 -6.36
N ASN A 460 -4.32 19.38 -5.59
CA ASN A 460 -4.78 19.34 -4.20
C ASN A 460 -4.18 20.48 -3.36
N SER A 461 -2.94 20.89 -3.61
CA SER A 461 -2.33 22.06 -2.96
C SER A 461 -3.19 23.32 -3.15
N GLN A 462 -3.65 23.58 -4.36
CA GLN A 462 -4.53 24.72 -4.66
C GLN A 462 -5.95 24.50 -4.10
N LEU A 463 -6.48 23.26 -4.17
CA LEU A 463 -7.79 22.92 -3.60
C LEU A 463 -7.84 23.26 -2.11
N PHE A 464 -6.82 22.87 -1.33
CA PHE A 464 -6.81 23.13 0.10
C PHE A 464 -6.53 24.60 0.44
N ARG A 465 -5.83 25.36 -0.42
CA ARG A 465 -5.76 26.82 -0.30
C ARG A 465 -7.14 27.48 -0.50
N LEU A 466 -7.89 27.05 -1.51
CA LEU A 466 -9.26 27.54 -1.76
C LEU A 466 -10.21 27.21 -0.61
N LEU A 467 -10.11 26.02 -0.06
CA LEU A 467 -10.90 25.61 1.10
C LEU A 467 -10.51 26.38 2.36
N ALA A 468 -9.22 26.63 2.58
CA ALA A 468 -8.73 27.42 3.72
C ALA A 468 -9.24 28.86 3.65
N GLU A 469 -9.11 29.51 2.49
CA GLU A 469 -9.67 30.84 2.24
C GLU A 469 -11.19 30.86 2.47
N THR A 470 -11.90 29.86 1.93
CA THR A 470 -13.35 29.71 2.06
C THR A 470 -13.78 29.57 3.52
N MET A 471 -13.03 28.83 4.33
CA MET A 471 -13.31 28.65 5.76
C MET A 471 -12.78 29.81 6.64
N GLY A 472 -12.08 30.76 6.06
CA GLY A 472 -11.54 31.93 6.74
C GLY A 472 -10.25 31.66 7.52
N PHE A 473 -9.44 30.69 7.10
CA PHE A 473 -8.12 30.44 7.66
C PHE A 473 -7.12 31.45 7.09
N ASP A 474 -6.33 32.10 7.94
CA ASP A 474 -5.45 33.23 7.59
C ASP A 474 -3.97 32.94 7.85
N GLU A 475 -3.62 31.71 8.30
CA GLU A 475 -2.26 31.32 8.55
C GLU A 475 -1.39 31.46 7.28
N PRO A 476 -0.11 31.90 7.40
CA PRO A 476 0.78 32.14 6.26
C PRO A 476 0.99 30.91 5.38
N GLU A 477 0.86 29.71 5.94
CA GLU A 477 0.98 28.44 5.27
C GLU A 477 0.08 28.32 4.03
N TRP A 478 -1.14 28.86 4.10
CA TRP A 478 -2.11 28.83 2.99
C TRP A 478 -1.79 29.78 1.83
N ARG A 479 -0.77 30.63 1.99
CA ARG A 479 -0.35 31.61 0.96
C ARG A 479 0.91 31.19 0.22
N ARG A 480 1.59 30.12 0.67
CA ARG A 480 2.82 29.62 0.04
C ARG A 480 2.53 29.00 -1.33
N THR A 481 3.44 29.21 -2.26
CA THR A 481 3.48 28.49 -3.54
C THR A 481 3.86 27.02 -3.33
N ASP A 482 3.62 26.20 -4.34
CA ASP A 482 3.99 24.77 -4.29
C ASP A 482 5.49 24.58 -4.10
N GLU A 483 6.33 25.39 -4.76
CA GLU A 483 7.79 25.33 -4.60
C GLU A 483 8.25 25.75 -3.20
N GLU A 484 7.66 26.79 -2.62
CA GLU A 484 7.95 27.22 -1.25
C GLU A 484 7.57 26.12 -0.25
N MET A 485 6.41 25.47 -0.43
CA MET A 485 6.00 24.37 0.43
C MET A 485 6.96 23.19 0.32
N ILE A 486 7.37 22.79 -0.91
CA ILE A 486 8.33 21.70 -1.11
C ILE A 486 9.68 22.02 -0.44
N ARG A 487 10.16 23.27 -0.56
CA ARG A 487 11.40 23.71 0.12
C ARG A 487 11.29 23.61 1.64
N ASP A 488 10.16 24.00 2.20
CA ASP A 488 9.93 23.94 3.64
C ASP A 488 9.78 22.52 4.17
N PHE A 489 9.33 21.58 3.35
CA PHE A 489 9.12 20.18 3.72
C PHE A 489 10.39 19.36 3.81
N ILE A 490 11.48 19.80 3.18
CA ILE A 490 12.77 19.11 3.21
C ILE A 490 13.62 19.65 4.36
N ASP A 491 14.25 18.75 5.10
CA ASP A 491 15.29 19.11 6.05
C ASP A 491 16.66 19.21 5.36
N TRP A 492 16.94 20.39 4.82
CA TRP A 492 18.20 20.69 4.10
C TRP A 492 19.46 20.55 4.96
N ASN A 493 19.33 20.52 6.28
CA ASN A 493 20.46 20.33 7.22
C ASN A 493 20.74 18.86 7.51
N SER A 494 19.89 17.96 7.05
CA SER A 494 20.10 16.52 7.24
C SER A 494 21.33 16.03 6.45
N PRO A 495 22.18 15.16 7.04
CA PRO A 495 23.26 14.48 6.30
C PRO A 495 22.76 13.76 5.04
N LEU A 496 21.50 13.31 5.02
CA LEU A 496 20.88 12.65 3.87
C LEU A 496 20.70 13.56 2.65
N MET A 497 20.85 14.89 2.84
CA MET A 497 20.76 15.90 1.78
C MET A 497 22.13 16.42 1.32
N GLU A 498 23.23 15.82 1.78
CA GLU A 498 24.56 16.25 1.37
C GLU A 498 24.72 16.21 -0.16
N GLY A 499 25.16 17.35 -0.73
CA GLY A 499 25.32 17.50 -2.17
C GLY A 499 24.02 17.71 -2.98
N ILE A 500 22.85 17.79 -2.32
CA ILE A 500 21.55 18.02 -2.95
C ILE A 500 21.10 19.45 -2.68
N THR A 501 20.79 20.21 -3.73
CA THR A 501 20.11 21.50 -3.63
C THR A 501 18.76 21.43 -4.33
N PHE A 502 17.86 22.32 -3.96
CA PHE A 502 16.53 22.37 -4.59
C PHE A 502 16.65 22.64 -6.11
N GLU A 503 17.51 23.58 -6.50
CA GLU A 503 17.71 23.96 -7.89
C GLU A 503 18.26 22.79 -8.71
N ALA A 504 19.29 22.10 -8.20
CA ALA A 504 19.87 20.93 -8.85
C ALA A 504 18.85 19.79 -9.00
N LEU A 505 18.05 19.52 -7.95
CA LEU A 505 17.01 18.49 -7.97
C LEU A 505 15.91 18.84 -8.99
N LYS A 506 15.47 20.09 -9.04
CA LYS A 506 14.48 20.58 -10.00
C LYS A 506 14.96 20.48 -11.44
N GLU A 507 16.22 20.84 -11.70
CA GLU A 507 16.84 20.81 -13.03
C GLU A 507 17.09 19.39 -13.52
N SER A 508 17.72 18.56 -12.68
CA SER A 508 18.05 17.17 -13.03
C SER A 508 16.82 16.25 -13.09
N GLY A 509 15.77 16.58 -12.34
CA GLY A 509 14.55 15.78 -12.19
C GLY A 509 14.68 14.63 -11.16
N TYR A 510 15.89 14.23 -10.77
CA TYR A 510 16.14 13.26 -9.71
C TYR A 510 17.55 13.40 -9.12
N MET A 511 17.72 13.03 -7.85
CA MET A 511 19.01 12.95 -7.17
C MET A 511 19.01 11.85 -6.12
N LYS A 512 20.13 11.14 -5.94
CA LYS A 512 20.28 10.09 -4.92
C LYS A 512 20.46 10.74 -3.55
N ALA A 513 19.67 10.31 -2.55
CA ALA A 513 19.88 10.69 -1.15
C ALA A 513 21.26 10.21 -0.67
N ALA A 514 21.89 10.95 0.21
CA ALA A 514 23.23 10.65 0.73
C ALA A 514 23.18 9.55 1.82
N VAL A 515 22.88 8.32 1.41
CA VAL A 515 22.67 7.18 2.32
C VAL A 515 23.92 6.33 2.58
N GLY A 516 25.10 6.83 2.37
CA GLY A 516 26.39 6.14 2.51
C GLY A 516 27.18 6.07 1.20
N ASP A 517 27.99 5.02 1.01
CA ASP A 517 28.85 4.90 -0.16
C ASP A 517 28.10 5.08 -1.48
N LYS A 518 28.73 5.78 -2.42
CA LYS A 518 28.06 6.26 -3.65
C LYS A 518 27.49 5.15 -4.53
N ASP A 519 28.13 3.97 -4.53
CA ASP A 519 27.84 2.90 -5.48
C ASP A 519 27.06 1.73 -4.86
N VAL A 520 27.42 1.28 -3.65
CA VAL A 520 26.78 0.14 -2.95
C VAL A 520 26.75 0.38 -1.46
N ARG A 521 25.74 -0.20 -0.80
CA ARG A 521 25.50 0.04 0.62
C ARG A 521 25.60 -1.24 1.45
N THR A 522 26.39 -1.17 2.54
CA THR A 522 26.45 -2.20 3.60
C THR A 522 26.15 -1.55 4.95
N PRO A 523 24.89 -1.12 5.22
CA PRO A 523 24.55 -0.18 6.30
C PRO A 523 24.88 -0.70 7.69
N HIS A 524 24.92 -2.01 7.88
CA HIS A 524 25.07 -2.67 9.16
C HIS A 524 26.22 -3.70 9.17
N ALA A 525 27.22 -3.53 8.31
CA ALA A 525 28.37 -4.44 8.26
C ALA A 525 29.09 -4.55 9.61
N GLU A 526 29.14 -3.44 10.35
CA GLU A 526 29.75 -3.35 11.69
C GLU A 526 28.71 -3.00 12.78
N GLY A 527 27.46 -3.46 12.63
CA GLY A 527 26.35 -3.07 13.51
C GLY A 527 25.78 -1.72 13.13
N ASN A 528 25.81 -0.74 14.05
CA ASN A 528 25.28 0.62 13.85
C ASN A 528 23.78 0.62 13.51
N PHE A 529 23.02 -0.27 14.14
CA PHE A 529 21.56 -0.27 14.01
C PHE A 529 20.98 0.90 14.79
N PRO A 530 20.07 1.68 14.23
CA PRO A 530 19.43 2.82 14.92
C PRO A 530 18.35 2.37 15.93
N THR A 531 18.62 1.28 16.65
CA THR A 531 17.82 0.78 17.78
C THR A 531 18.30 1.39 19.10
N PRO A 532 17.54 1.31 20.19
CA PRO A 532 17.98 1.78 21.49
C PRO A 532 19.30 1.16 21.98
N SER A 533 19.55 -0.11 21.64
CA SER A 533 20.81 -0.81 22.00
C SER A 533 21.96 -0.56 21.03
N GLY A 534 21.73 0.07 19.88
CA GLY A 534 22.72 0.18 18.80
C GLY A 534 22.97 -1.15 18.06
N LYS A 535 22.18 -2.20 18.35
CA LYS A 535 22.30 -3.57 17.83
C LYS A 535 21.00 -4.02 17.15
N CYS A 536 21.07 -5.05 16.32
CA CYS A 536 19.86 -5.75 15.89
C CYS A 536 19.16 -6.38 17.11
N GLU A 537 17.95 -5.96 17.41
CA GLU A 537 17.22 -6.43 18.59
C GLU A 537 16.35 -7.65 18.24
N PHE A 538 16.88 -8.85 18.45
CA PHE A 538 16.12 -10.08 18.40
C PHE A 538 15.00 -10.09 19.46
N LYS A 539 15.33 -9.55 20.65
CA LYS A 539 14.36 -9.20 21.68
C LYS A 539 14.28 -7.68 21.76
N SER A 540 13.15 -7.12 21.36
CA SER A 540 12.97 -5.67 21.36
C SER A 540 12.90 -5.11 22.76
N SER A 541 13.78 -4.17 23.07
CA SER A 541 13.79 -3.45 24.34
C SER A 541 12.56 -2.54 24.49
N GLU A 542 12.13 -1.88 23.42
CA GLU A 542 10.95 -1.02 23.44
C GLU A 542 9.66 -1.81 23.68
N ALA A 543 9.47 -2.93 22.97
CA ALA A 543 8.32 -3.80 23.18
C ALA A 543 8.32 -4.40 24.60
N ALA A 544 9.49 -4.77 25.14
CA ALA A 544 9.63 -5.30 26.50
C ALA A 544 9.25 -4.28 27.59
N ASN A 545 9.50 -3.00 27.34
CA ASN A 545 9.20 -1.93 28.27
C ASN A 545 7.73 -1.42 28.15
N GLY A 546 6.97 -1.88 27.17
CA GLY A 546 5.61 -1.44 26.95
C GLY A 546 5.45 0.02 26.47
N ASN A 547 6.55 0.70 26.14
CA ASN A 547 6.59 2.12 25.75
C ASN A 547 6.77 2.30 24.24
N PHE A 548 6.26 1.35 23.46
CA PHE A 548 6.41 1.42 22.02
C PHE A 548 5.47 2.48 21.42
N VAL A 549 6.06 3.51 20.81
CA VAL A 549 5.40 4.45 19.92
C VAL A 549 5.85 4.11 18.50
N PRO A 550 4.97 3.71 17.58
CA PRO A 550 5.38 3.41 16.21
C PRO A 550 6.11 4.60 15.59
N PRO A 551 7.10 4.34 14.72
CA PRO A 551 7.80 5.42 14.04
C PRO A 551 6.77 6.31 13.35
N PRO A 552 6.92 7.62 13.49
CA PRO A 552 5.95 8.57 12.99
C PRO A 552 6.05 8.64 11.47
N PHE A 553 5.20 7.89 10.79
CA PHE A 553 4.67 8.40 9.55
C PHE A 553 3.94 9.71 9.80
N ARG A 554 3.53 9.94 11.06
CA ARG A 554 2.78 11.09 11.51
C ARG A 554 2.93 11.20 13.01
N SER A 555 3.82 12.06 13.46
CA SER A 555 3.86 12.48 14.86
C SER A 555 2.50 13.03 15.28
N GLY A 556 2.08 12.74 16.51
CA GLY A 556 0.82 13.23 17.08
C GLY A 556 -0.39 12.31 16.92
N TYR A 557 -0.27 11.17 16.25
CA TYR A 557 -1.32 10.16 16.23
C TYR A 557 -1.06 9.11 17.33
N GLU A 558 -1.66 9.25 18.48
CA GLU A 558 -1.62 8.29 19.58
C GLU A 558 -2.30 6.95 19.24
N ALA A 559 -3.06 6.92 18.17
CA ALA A 559 -3.93 5.82 17.78
C ALA A 559 -3.23 4.52 17.38
N PHE A 560 -1.92 4.51 17.30
CA PHE A 560 -1.14 3.28 17.12
C PHE A 560 -1.02 2.45 18.39
N GLN A 561 -1.41 2.98 19.52
CA GLN A 561 -1.42 2.23 20.78
C GLN A 561 -2.70 1.38 20.81
N ASP A 562 -2.61 0.15 20.37
CA ASP A 562 -3.69 -0.84 20.51
C ASP A 562 -3.98 -1.20 21.98
N GLY A 563 -3.24 -0.64 22.94
CA GLY A 563 -3.29 -1.12 24.33
C GLY A 563 -2.96 -2.61 24.45
N GLY A 564 -2.56 -3.25 23.34
CA GLY A 564 -2.27 -4.66 23.23
C GLY A 564 -0.80 -4.96 23.53
N TYR A 565 -0.57 -6.11 24.16
CA TYR A 565 0.78 -6.62 24.38
C TYR A 565 1.45 -6.97 23.04
N ILE A 566 2.60 -6.36 22.78
CA ILE A 566 3.49 -6.77 21.69
C ILE A 566 4.54 -7.69 22.29
N ASP A 567 4.60 -8.95 21.82
CA ASP A 567 5.63 -9.88 22.23
C ASP A 567 7.02 -9.29 21.87
N PRO A 568 7.90 -9.08 22.85
CA PRO A 568 9.24 -8.55 22.58
C PRO A 568 10.12 -9.48 21.73
N LEU A 569 9.75 -10.75 21.59
CA LEU A 569 10.37 -11.72 20.67
C LEU A 569 9.51 -11.91 19.44
N PRO A 570 10.07 -12.25 18.27
CA PRO A 570 9.29 -12.70 17.14
C PRO A 570 8.38 -13.87 17.52
N SER A 571 7.11 -13.81 17.08
CA SER A 571 6.12 -14.83 17.42
C SER A 571 5.16 -15.09 16.26
N TYR A 572 4.56 -16.26 16.23
CA TYR A 572 3.51 -16.62 15.29
C TYR A 572 2.15 -16.64 15.99
N ASN A 573 1.22 -15.90 15.41
CA ASN A 573 -0.21 -16.01 15.73
C ASN A 573 -0.96 -16.34 14.44
N ALA A 574 -1.88 -17.29 14.51
CA ALA A 574 -2.68 -17.69 13.36
C ALA A 574 -3.51 -16.52 12.81
N PRO A 575 -3.79 -16.50 11.48
CA PRO A 575 -4.71 -15.54 10.87
C PRO A 575 -6.05 -15.46 11.61
N PHE A 576 -6.76 -14.34 11.48
CA PHE A 576 -8.08 -14.19 12.12
C PHE A 576 -9.08 -15.25 11.69
N GLU A 577 -9.08 -15.59 10.40
CA GLU A 577 -9.90 -16.65 9.83
C GLU A 577 -8.99 -17.73 9.22
N SER A 578 -8.99 -18.90 9.81
CA SER A 578 -8.25 -20.06 9.31
C SER A 578 -8.82 -21.34 9.88
N GLN A 579 -8.41 -22.49 9.33
CA GLN A 579 -8.79 -23.80 9.88
C GLN A 579 -8.34 -23.99 11.33
N HIS A 580 -7.31 -23.26 11.77
CA HIS A 580 -6.77 -23.36 13.13
C HIS A 580 -7.43 -22.39 14.11
N SER A 581 -7.65 -21.14 13.70
CA SER A 581 -8.18 -20.09 14.58
C SER A 581 -9.70 -20.07 14.67
N THR A 582 -10.38 -20.45 13.58
CA THR A 582 -11.86 -20.37 13.47
C THR A 582 -12.41 -21.58 12.70
N PRO A 583 -12.30 -22.80 13.25
CA PRO A 583 -12.74 -24.03 12.56
C PRO A 583 -14.24 -24.01 12.20
N GLU A 584 -15.07 -23.32 12.96
CA GLU A 584 -16.49 -23.11 12.68
C GLU A 584 -16.71 -22.27 11.41
N ILE A 585 -15.93 -21.22 11.19
CA ILE A 585 -15.97 -20.41 9.96
C ILE A 585 -15.39 -21.23 8.80
N ALA A 586 -14.30 -21.95 9.02
CA ALA A 586 -13.64 -22.77 8.02
C ALA A 586 -14.51 -23.97 7.55
N SER A 587 -15.38 -24.49 8.39
CA SER A 587 -16.35 -25.53 7.98
C SER A 587 -17.37 -25.00 6.97
N LYS A 588 -17.73 -23.73 7.04
CA LYS A 588 -18.66 -23.05 6.13
C LYS A 588 -17.96 -22.44 4.91
N TYR A 589 -16.75 -21.93 5.09
CA TYR A 589 -15.95 -21.21 4.10
C TYR A 589 -14.53 -21.79 4.07
N PRO A 590 -14.30 -22.93 3.39
CA PRO A 590 -13.06 -23.71 3.52
C PRO A 590 -11.86 -23.16 2.74
N LEU A 591 -12.05 -22.16 1.87
CA LEU A 591 -11.00 -21.65 1.00
C LEU A 591 -10.49 -20.29 1.51
N ASN A 592 -9.17 -20.18 1.71
CA ASN A 592 -8.54 -18.89 1.99
C ASN A 592 -8.38 -18.11 0.71
N ILE A 593 -8.79 -16.84 0.71
CA ILE A 593 -8.66 -15.96 -0.45
C ILE A 593 -7.51 -14.96 -0.28
N ILE A 594 -6.71 -14.79 -1.32
CA ILE A 594 -5.73 -13.72 -1.45
C ILE A 594 -6.11 -12.80 -2.60
N SER A 595 -5.78 -11.51 -2.48
CA SER A 595 -6.09 -10.50 -3.49
C SER A 595 -4.84 -9.77 -4.00
N PRO A 596 -4.02 -10.42 -4.85
CA PRO A 596 -2.82 -9.80 -5.41
C PRO A 596 -3.18 -8.66 -6.37
N LYS A 597 -2.20 -7.77 -6.62
CA LYS A 597 -2.34 -6.67 -7.57
C LYS A 597 -2.48 -7.18 -9.00
N ALA A 598 -3.43 -6.64 -9.77
CA ALA A 598 -3.54 -6.88 -11.20
C ALA A 598 -2.29 -6.34 -11.93
N HIS A 599 -1.94 -6.93 -13.07
CA HIS A 599 -0.76 -6.50 -13.81
C HIS A 599 -1.00 -5.20 -14.59
N GLY A 600 -2.20 -4.99 -15.13
CA GLY A 600 -2.57 -3.82 -15.92
C GLY A 600 -3.15 -2.66 -15.10
N PHE A 601 -3.61 -2.93 -13.88
CA PHE A 601 -4.13 -1.91 -12.97
C PHE A 601 -3.13 -1.59 -11.86
N LEU A 602 -3.23 -0.42 -11.28
CA LEU A 602 -2.55 -0.08 -10.04
C LEU A 602 -3.60 0.29 -8.99
N ASN A 603 -3.85 -0.59 -8.05
CA ASN A 603 -5.03 -0.49 -7.20
C ASN A 603 -6.28 -0.34 -8.09
N SER A 604 -7.06 0.76 -7.98
CA SER A 604 -8.20 1.05 -8.88
C SER A 604 -7.86 1.98 -10.05
N GLN A 605 -6.61 2.41 -10.17
CA GLN A 605 -6.16 3.29 -11.26
C GLN A 605 -6.02 2.50 -12.56
N TYR A 606 -6.31 3.15 -13.68
CA TYR A 606 -6.33 2.59 -15.04
C TYR A 606 -7.40 1.53 -15.30
N ALA A 607 -8.23 1.17 -14.32
CA ALA A 607 -9.32 0.23 -14.53
C ALA A 607 -10.42 0.78 -15.47
N ASN A 608 -10.46 2.10 -15.68
CA ASN A 608 -11.31 2.79 -16.66
C ASN A 608 -10.67 2.92 -18.05
N GLU A 609 -9.40 2.51 -18.24
CA GLU A 609 -8.72 2.59 -19.52
C GLU A 609 -9.03 1.37 -20.39
N ILE A 610 -9.59 1.59 -21.58
CA ILE A 610 -10.05 0.55 -22.49
C ILE A 610 -8.95 -0.49 -22.79
N LYS A 611 -7.70 -0.04 -22.98
CA LYS A 611 -6.58 -0.93 -23.26
C LYS A 611 -6.27 -1.85 -22.10
N GLN A 612 -6.31 -1.31 -20.88
CA GLN A 612 -6.06 -2.08 -19.68
C GLN A 612 -7.24 -2.99 -19.34
N GLN A 613 -8.49 -2.54 -19.54
CA GLN A 613 -9.68 -3.37 -19.41
C GLN A 613 -9.63 -4.58 -20.36
N LYS A 614 -9.25 -4.37 -21.64
CA LYS A 614 -9.08 -5.47 -22.60
C LYS A 614 -7.98 -6.44 -22.20
N ARG A 615 -6.93 -5.98 -21.54
CA ARG A 615 -5.81 -6.79 -21.08
C ARG A 615 -6.17 -7.64 -19.86
N GLU A 616 -6.79 -7.04 -18.85
CA GLU A 616 -7.13 -7.70 -17.60
C GLU A 616 -8.45 -8.51 -17.71
N GLY A 617 -9.33 -8.15 -18.63
CA GLY A 617 -10.60 -8.84 -18.86
C GLY A 617 -11.58 -8.67 -17.70
N VAL A 618 -12.40 -9.69 -17.48
CA VAL A 618 -13.31 -9.78 -16.33
C VAL A 618 -12.56 -10.23 -15.08
N PRO A 619 -13.05 -9.94 -13.87
CA PRO A 619 -12.48 -10.50 -12.65
C PRO A 619 -12.33 -12.02 -12.75
N VAL A 620 -11.15 -12.54 -12.42
CA VAL A 620 -10.87 -13.98 -12.43
C VAL A 620 -10.71 -14.49 -11.00
N LEU A 621 -11.02 -15.78 -10.82
CA LEU A 621 -10.70 -16.53 -9.61
C LEU A 621 -9.79 -17.70 -9.99
N ILE A 622 -8.55 -17.64 -9.57
CA ILE A 622 -7.60 -18.74 -9.74
C ILE A 622 -7.84 -19.73 -8.60
N MET A 623 -8.03 -21.01 -8.91
CA MET A 623 -8.27 -22.06 -7.93
C MET A 623 -7.58 -23.37 -8.31
N HIS A 624 -7.16 -24.12 -7.28
CA HIS A 624 -6.49 -25.39 -7.47
C HIS A 624 -7.42 -26.43 -8.13
N PRO A 625 -6.91 -27.33 -8.99
CA PRO A 625 -7.73 -28.36 -9.66
C PRO A 625 -8.56 -29.23 -8.71
N ASP A 626 -8.01 -29.65 -7.58
CA ASP A 626 -8.74 -30.46 -6.59
C ASP A 626 -9.92 -29.70 -5.98
N ASP A 627 -9.72 -28.38 -5.69
CA ASP A 627 -10.77 -27.53 -5.13
C ASP A 627 -11.87 -27.25 -6.15
N ALA A 628 -11.51 -27.11 -7.44
CA ALA A 628 -12.45 -26.97 -8.54
C ALA A 628 -13.25 -28.25 -8.77
N GLN A 629 -12.58 -29.39 -8.83
CA GLN A 629 -13.22 -30.70 -9.03
C GLN A 629 -14.25 -31.02 -7.95
N SER A 630 -13.92 -30.76 -6.68
CA SER A 630 -14.82 -31.01 -5.54
C SER A 630 -16.12 -30.16 -5.61
N ARG A 631 -16.14 -29.10 -6.41
CA ARG A 631 -17.26 -28.16 -6.60
C ARG A 631 -17.92 -28.27 -7.99
N GLY A 632 -17.45 -29.20 -8.83
CA GLY A 632 -17.94 -29.33 -10.22
C GLY A 632 -17.65 -28.09 -11.09
N ILE A 633 -16.57 -27.34 -10.75
CA ILE A 633 -16.14 -26.14 -11.47
C ILE A 633 -15.12 -26.52 -12.52
N VAL A 634 -15.27 -25.98 -13.72
CA VAL A 634 -14.29 -26.11 -14.80
C VAL A 634 -13.79 -24.73 -15.23
N ASN A 635 -12.64 -24.72 -15.95
CA ASN A 635 -12.05 -23.50 -16.43
C ASN A 635 -13.02 -22.68 -17.28
N GLY A 636 -13.17 -21.36 -16.99
CA GLY A 636 -14.08 -20.46 -17.67
C GLY A 636 -15.50 -20.38 -17.09
N ASP A 637 -15.85 -21.25 -16.13
CA ASP A 637 -17.15 -21.15 -15.45
C ASP A 637 -17.30 -19.80 -14.72
N THR A 638 -18.54 -19.27 -14.73
CA THR A 638 -18.87 -18.13 -13.89
C THR A 638 -19.12 -18.62 -12.46
N VAL A 639 -18.38 -18.05 -11.52
CA VAL A 639 -18.40 -18.45 -10.10
C VAL A 639 -18.74 -17.26 -9.20
N LYS A 640 -19.53 -17.56 -8.16
CA LYS A 640 -19.75 -16.69 -7.02
C LYS A 640 -18.75 -17.03 -5.93
N VAL A 641 -18.05 -16.01 -5.44
CA VAL A 641 -17.15 -16.08 -4.29
C VAL A 641 -17.81 -15.34 -3.14
N SER A 642 -18.04 -15.98 -2.01
CA SER A 642 -18.85 -15.40 -0.93
C SER A 642 -18.45 -15.85 0.46
N ASN A 643 -18.79 -14.98 1.43
CA ASN A 643 -18.84 -15.29 2.87
C ASN A 643 -19.97 -14.48 3.53
N ASP A 644 -20.03 -14.41 4.87
CA ASP A 644 -21.11 -13.70 5.57
C ASP A 644 -21.11 -12.18 5.35
N ARG A 645 -19.98 -11.59 4.88
CA ARG A 645 -19.86 -10.14 4.61
C ARG A 645 -20.42 -9.73 3.26
N GLY A 646 -20.25 -10.59 2.24
CA GLY A 646 -20.71 -10.27 0.90
C GLY A 646 -20.31 -11.30 -0.15
N ALA A 647 -20.42 -10.90 -1.41
CA ALA A 647 -20.08 -11.75 -2.54
C ALA A 647 -19.65 -10.93 -3.75
N PHE A 648 -18.80 -11.53 -4.59
CA PHE A 648 -18.51 -11.03 -5.93
C PHE A 648 -18.54 -12.18 -6.97
N VAL A 649 -18.52 -11.81 -8.23
CA VAL A 649 -18.55 -12.77 -9.34
C VAL A 649 -17.28 -12.67 -10.17
N GLY A 650 -16.72 -13.83 -10.51
CA GLY A 650 -15.54 -13.94 -11.36
C GLY A 650 -15.65 -15.11 -12.34
N SER A 651 -14.68 -15.20 -13.25
CA SER A 651 -14.48 -16.36 -14.11
C SER A 651 -13.43 -17.29 -13.49
N ALA A 652 -13.74 -18.57 -13.37
CA ALA A 652 -12.83 -19.56 -12.81
C ALA A 652 -11.62 -19.80 -13.74
N VAL A 653 -10.42 -19.74 -13.16
CA VAL A 653 -9.17 -20.20 -13.77
C VAL A 653 -8.65 -21.37 -12.96
N VAL A 654 -8.84 -22.58 -13.47
CA VAL A 654 -8.38 -23.80 -12.81
C VAL A 654 -6.91 -24.01 -13.12
N SER A 655 -6.05 -23.86 -12.12
CA SER A 655 -4.59 -23.91 -12.27
C SER A 655 -3.90 -24.38 -10.99
N ALA A 656 -2.81 -25.15 -11.15
CA ALA A 656 -1.90 -25.49 -10.07
C ALA A 656 -0.95 -24.33 -9.67
N ASP A 657 -1.16 -23.11 -10.20
CA ASP A 657 -0.42 -21.92 -9.80
C ASP A 657 -0.82 -21.42 -8.40
N THR A 658 -1.92 -21.92 -7.84
CA THR A 658 -2.27 -21.72 -6.42
C THR A 658 -2.26 -23.07 -5.68
N MET A 659 -2.03 -23.01 -4.37
CA MET A 659 -2.04 -24.24 -3.56
C MET A 659 -3.48 -24.64 -3.21
N LYS A 660 -3.69 -25.93 -2.93
CA LYS A 660 -4.97 -26.47 -2.46
C LYS A 660 -5.45 -25.76 -1.20
N GLY A 661 -6.73 -25.38 -1.18
CA GLY A 661 -7.33 -24.60 -0.09
C GLY A 661 -7.11 -23.10 -0.18
N VAL A 662 -6.41 -22.59 -1.23
CA VAL A 662 -6.18 -21.17 -1.47
C VAL A 662 -6.72 -20.78 -2.84
N VAL A 663 -7.43 -19.66 -2.90
CA VAL A 663 -7.90 -19.05 -4.15
C VAL A 663 -7.37 -17.63 -4.26
N ALA A 664 -7.19 -17.15 -5.50
CA ALA A 664 -6.67 -15.82 -5.76
C ALA A 664 -7.56 -15.03 -6.73
N SER A 665 -7.89 -13.79 -6.37
CA SER A 665 -8.59 -12.87 -7.26
C SER A 665 -7.91 -11.51 -7.26
N PHE A 666 -7.67 -10.94 -8.46
CA PHE A 666 -6.91 -9.71 -8.59
C PHE A 666 -7.71 -8.48 -8.15
N LEU A 667 -7.04 -7.62 -7.36
CA LEU A 667 -7.56 -6.34 -6.91
C LEU A 667 -7.56 -5.31 -8.06
N GLY A 668 -8.52 -4.38 -8.06
CA GLY A 668 -8.49 -3.16 -8.86
C GLY A 668 -9.64 -2.98 -9.84
N HIS A 669 -10.41 -4.01 -10.12
CA HIS A 669 -11.63 -3.89 -10.95
C HIS A 669 -12.65 -2.96 -10.26
N TRP A 670 -13.21 -2.03 -11.04
CA TRP A 670 -14.31 -1.20 -10.54
C TRP A 670 -15.57 -2.04 -10.39
N SER A 671 -16.21 -1.93 -9.23
CA SER A 671 -17.42 -2.71 -8.95
C SER A 671 -18.60 -2.26 -9.81
N ALA A 672 -18.68 -0.98 -10.17
CA ALA A 672 -19.70 -0.46 -11.08
C ALA A 672 -19.69 -1.12 -12.46
N ASP A 673 -18.52 -1.58 -12.92
CA ASP A 673 -18.34 -2.25 -14.21
C ASP A 673 -18.51 -3.78 -14.11
N SER A 674 -18.51 -4.33 -12.89
CA SER A 674 -18.71 -5.76 -12.67
C SER A 674 -20.17 -6.18 -12.83
N LYS A 675 -20.42 -7.44 -13.23
CA LYS A 675 -21.78 -7.98 -13.35
C LYS A 675 -22.52 -8.02 -12.01
N SER A 676 -21.82 -8.31 -10.91
CA SER A 676 -22.39 -8.36 -9.56
C SER A 676 -22.48 -7.01 -8.87
N LYS A 677 -21.96 -5.93 -9.49
CA LYS A 677 -21.81 -4.61 -8.84
C LYS A 677 -21.01 -4.64 -7.55
N SER A 678 -20.17 -5.66 -7.38
CA SER A 678 -19.26 -5.87 -6.24
C SER A 678 -17.88 -6.27 -6.73
N ALA A 679 -16.85 -6.04 -5.91
CA ALA A 679 -15.46 -6.40 -6.15
C ALA A 679 -14.92 -7.27 -5.00
N VAL A 680 -13.67 -7.72 -5.10
CA VAL A 680 -13.06 -8.62 -4.13
C VAL A 680 -13.18 -8.15 -2.67
N ASN A 681 -13.17 -6.83 -2.42
CA ASN A 681 -13.29 -6.29 -1.06
C ASN A 681 -14.72 -6.39 -0.45
N SER A 682 -15.70 -6.89 -1.20
CA SER A 682 -17.01 -7.23 -0.62
C SER A 682 -16.95 -8.37 0.41
N ILE A 683 -15.90 -9.22 0.32
CA ILE A 683 -15.69 -10.34 1.24
C ILE A 683 -14.63 -10.06 2.32
N SER A 684 -13.93 -8.92 2.25
CA SER A 684 -12.83 -8.61 3.15
C SER A 684 -13.33 -8.14 4.51
N SER A 685 -12.66 -8.59 5.59
CA SER A 685 -12.90 -8.13 6.96
C SER A 685 -12.26 -6.76 7.19
N ASP A 686 -12.91 -5.90 7.97
CA ASP A 686 -12.38 -4.64 8.47
C ASP A 686 -11.52 -4.78 9.73
N ARG A 687 -11.20 -6.02 10.15
CA ARG A 687 -10.25 -6.28 11.23
C ARG A 687 -8.86 -5.80 10.86
N VAL A 688 -8.13 -5.30 11.83
CA VAL A 688 -6.78 -4.76 11.65
C VAL A 688 -5.73 -5.66 12.29
N ALA A 689 -4.52 -5.66 11.72
CA ALA A 689 -3.38 -6.41 12.23
C ALA A 689 -2.97 -5.95 13.64
N ASN A 690 -2.38 -6.85 14.41
CA ASN A 690 -1.96 -6.61 15.79
C ASN A 690 -0.80 -5.61 15.92
N MET A 691 -0.07 -5.33 14.85
CA MET A 691 0.98 -4.32 14.80
C MET A 691 0.74 -3.41 13.60
N GLY A 692 0.80 -2.10 13.80
CA GLY A 692 0.60 -1.10 12.75
C GLY A 692 -0.84 -0.99 12.21
N ARG A 693 -1.81 -1.76 12.71
CA ARG A 693 -3.24 -1.70 12.36
C ARG A 693 -3.52 -1.75 10.85
N ALA A 694 -2.66 -2.47 10.09
CA ALA A 694 -2.83 -2.67 8.65
C ALA A 694 -4.06 -3.58 8.37
N PRO A 695 -4.65 -3.52 7.14
CA PRO A 695 -5.79 -4.37 6.79
C PRO A 695 -5.37 -5.83 6.66
N THR A 696 -6.24 -6.74 7.08
CA THR A 696 -5.98 -8.18 7.07
C THR A 696 -6.61 -8.88 5.86
N PHE A 697 -6.29 -8.39 4.65
CA PHE A 697 -6.87 -8.90 3.40
C PHE A 697 -6.62 -10.39 3.13
N ASN A 698 -5.54 -10.97 3.69
CA ASN A 698 -5.21 -12.38 3.52
C ASN A 698 -5.85 -13.29 4.60
N ASP A 699 -6.52 -12.72 5.59
CA ASP A 699 -7.17 -13.45 6.70
C ASP A 699 -8.67 -13.68 6.42
N ASN A 700 -9.07 -13.94 5.19
CA ASN A 700 -10.48 -14.09 4.84
C ASN A 700 -10.73 -15.47 4.26
N LEU A 701 -11.77 -16.13 4.75
CA LEU A 701 -12.27 -17.39 4.24
C LEU A 701 -13.51 -17.19 3.37
N VAL A 702 -13.64 -18.00 2.32
CA VAL A 702 -14.73 -17.94 1.34
C VAL A 702 -15.19 -19.34 0.91
N GLU A 703 -16.41 -19.41 0.39
CA GLU A 703 -16.90 -20.50 -0.44
C GLU A 703 -17.04 -20.04 -1.89
N VAL A 704 -16.86 -20.99 -2.81
CA VAL A 704 -16.94 -20.76 -4.26
C VAL A 704 -17.95 -21.71 -4.86
N ALA A 705 -18.93 -21.16 -5.57
CA ALA A 705 -19.98 -21.95 -6.22
C ALA A 705 -20.17 -21.49 -7.67
N LYS A 706 -20.45 -22.42 -8.56
CA LYS A 706 -20.89 -22.12 -9.92
C LYS A 706 -22.28 -21.46 -9.89
N ILE A 707 -22.48 -20.41 -10.68
CA ILE A 707 -23.75 -19.69 -10.76
C ILE A 707 -24.18 -19.41 -12.20
N ASP A 708 -25.47 -19.21 -12.39
CA ASP A 708 -26.09 -18.80 -13.64
C ASP A 708 -26.34 -17.28 -13.71
N ASN A 709 -26.87 -16.81 -14.85
CA ASN A 709 -27.14 -15.39 -15.07
C ASN A 709 -28.23 -14.84 -14.13
N ASP A 710 -29.25 -15.63 -13.77
CA ASP A 710 -30.34 -15.17 -12.92
C ASP A 710 -29.83 -14.88 -11.50
N ALA A 711 -28.95 -15.74 -10.99
CA ALA A 711 -28.28 -15.52 -9.70
C ALA A 711 -27.35 -14.27 -9.71
N ILE A 712 -26.73 -13.96 -10.86
CA ILE A 712 -25.91 -12.73 -11.01
C ILE A 712 -26.81 -11.49 -10.91
N VAL A 713 -27.95 -11.50 -11.60
CA VAL A 713 -28.93 -10.38 -11.58
C VAL A 713 -29.44 -10.14 -10.15
N ALA A 714 -29.75 -11.21 -9.42
CA ALA A 714 -30.20 -11.13 -8.03
C ALA A 714 -29.12 -10.53 -7.11
N LEU A 715 -27.84 -10.90 -7.27
CA LEU A 715 -26.74 -10.31 -6.54
C LEU A 715 -26.59 -8.80 -6.82
N ALA A 716 -26.68 -8.40 -8.08
CA ALA A 716 -26.57 -6.99 -8.48
C ALA A 716 -27.73 -6.13 -7.94
N ALA A 717 -28.93 -6.69 -7.82
CA ALA A 717 -30.08 -6.02 -7.24
C ALA A 717 -29.91 -5.79 -5.72
N ASN A 718 -29.41 -6.78 -4.99
CA ASN A 718 -29.19 -6.69 -3.55
C ASN A 718 -28.11 -5.66 -3.16
N SER A 719 -27.09 -5.44 -4.01
CA SER A 719 -26.05 -4.44 -3.78
C SER A 719 -26.54 -2.99 -3.89
N ARG A 720 -27.79 -2.75 -4.34
CA ARG A 720 -28.40 -1.42 -4.54
C ARG A 720 -29.44 -1.05 -3.47
N GLN A 721 -29.84 -1.98 -2.60
CA GLN A 721 -30.85 -1.70 -1.58
C GLN A 721 -30.18 -1.19 -0.30
N PRO A 722 -30.65 -0.04 0.27
CA PRO A 722 -30.34 0.31 1.65
C PRO A 722 -30.92 -0.78 2.56
N ALA A 723 -30.13 -1.27 3.52
CA ALA A 723 -30.68 -2.17 4.54
C ALA A 723 -31.80 -1.44 5.30
N PRO A 724 -32.90 -2.11 5.67
CA PRO A 724 -33.84 -1.54 6.62
C PRO A 724 -33.05 -1.20 7.89
N LEU A 725 -33.25 0.02 8.37
CA LEU A 725 -32.79 0.43 9.70
C LEU A 725 -33.55 -0.44 10.71
N GLU A 726 -32.95 -1.52 11.16
CA GLU A 726 -33.44 -2.17 12.37
C GLU A 726 -33.13 -1.21 13.52
N HIS A 727 -34.19 -0.61 14.04
CA HIS A 727 -34.16 0.17 15.27
C HIS A 727 -33.80 -0.78 16.41
N ALA A 728 -32.56 -0.67 16.93
CA ALA A 728 -32.17 -1.22 18.21
C ALA A 728 -31.75 -0.07 19.14
#